data_8ff7806442b4579803b9c5b88cde06b3
#
_entry.id   8ff7806442b4579803b9c5b88cde06b3
#
_cell.length_a   1.000
_cell.length_b   1.000
_cell.length_c   1.000
_cell.angle_alpha   90.00
_cell.angle_beta   90.00
_cell.angle_gamma   90.00
#
_symmetry.space_group_name_H-M   'P 1'
#
loop_
_entity.id
_entity.type
_entity.pdbx_description
1 polymer ?
#
loop_
_entity_poly.entity_id
_entity_poly.type
_entity_poly.pdbx_seq_one_letter_code
_entity_poly.pdbx_strand_id
1 'polypeptide(L)'
;MSNPPPPDYDLVIVGGGISGAVVAKTVIDEANKNKNKNKKKFPRILILEAGRATALSADKYDTYVEAYHEALVKVPNAPYPASSSAPQPDVLDIRPVQDAQGNTVTSDQGYFVQKGPLPFGSDYARSLGGTTLHWLGTCLRMLPNDFRMRTVYKRAVDWPLTYDQLKPYYERAEWDIIGVAADVDHQYYPGIKDKPREYFKSENPKFTNGLYRFPMEEIPSSYLDRYIEKTIGKLTVELPSAAQPTYKFPVRISNTPVARNSTPTDPDYRIVGAAGNAERGQRCEGNSSCIPICPVQAKYNALKTLYELIVRYPWELKKNEKDGTRARVDIRSQSVAMEVTHATGNVTGIRYKRYYDDGRPPTEHTVTARTYVLAANAIENATLLLASKAANRSRQVGRNLMDHPLLLTWGLLKESVGAYRGPGSTSGIPAFRDGAFRDERTAFRVEIGNWGWNFPENAPYDTVLDLVGGGEKPQLYGKNLRRRIGEIVPRQFRIAWELEQDPEERNRVTIDDAYRDALGKHRPVIHYDLSEYVRASLPWAAEANRQLFTALGIANKVRRPEYESGDYSHYDTSNPMTVEYGGVTYWVAGAGHVVGTHRMGKDPKTSVVDDYQRSHDLPNLYIVGCGSMPTLGTSNPTLTMTALALRTGDKIAKELFA
;
A
#
# COMPACT_ATOMS: atom_id res chain seq x y z
N MET A 1 32.03 -11.73 35.64
CA MET A 1 31.52 -10.88 34.56
C MET A 1 30.24 -10.21 35.07
N SER A 2 30.22 -8.89 35.16
CA SER A 2 29.01 -8.17 35.56
C SER A 2 27.90 -8.44 34.54
N ASN A 3 26.67 -8.70 35.01
CA ASN A 3 25.54 -8.81 34.12
C ASN A 3 25.42 -7.53 33.28
N PRO A 4 25.17 -7.63 31.97
CA PRO A 4 24.97 -6.47 31.14
C PRO A 4 23.82 -5.61 31.72
N PRO A 5 23.85 -4.27 31.59
CA PRO A 5 22.80 -3.41 32.07
C PRO A 5 21.46 -3.81 31.42
N PRO A 6 20.32 -3.64 32.12
CA PRO A 6 19.01 -3.94 31.55
C PRO A 6 18.76 -3.07 30.31
N PRO A 7 18.09 -3.61 29.28
CA PRO A 7 17.82 -2.86 28.05
C PRO A 7 16.90 -1.66 28.32
N ASP A 8 17.05 -0.61 27.50
CA ASP A 8 16.26 0.63 27.61
C ASP A 8 14.75 0.38 27.45
N TYR A 9 14.39 -0.53 26.54
CA TYR A 9 13.02 -0.89 26.19
C TYR A 9 12.82 -2.41 26.18
N ASP A 10 11.57 -2.83 26.23
CA ASP A 10 11.20 -4.24 26.00
C ASP A 10 11.06 -4.50 24.49
N LEU A 11 10.59 -3.48 23.75
CA LEU A 11 10.40 -3.54 22.31
C LEU A 11 10.82 -2.23 21.63
N VAL A 12 11.65 -2.31 20.59
CA VAL A 12 11.97 -1.19 19.70
C VAL A 12 11.43 -1.49 18.32
N ILE A 13 10.66 -0.56 17.76
CA ILE A 13 10.05 -0.64 16.43
C ILE A 13 10.64 0.47 15.57
N VAL A 14 11.16 0.15 14.40
CA VAL A 14 11.65 1.08 13.41
C VAL A 14 10.60 1.25 12.32
N GLY A 15 9.95 2.42 12.28
CA GLY A 15 8.89 2.79 11.36
C GLY A 15 7.53 2.96 12.06
N GLY A 16 6.98 4.18 11.98
CA GLY A 16 5.68 4.59 12.52
C GLY A 16 4.51 4.47 11.52
N GLY A 17 4.65 3.62 10.50
CA GLY A 17 3.56 3.26 9.58
C GLY A 17 2.61 2.21 10.17
N ILE A 18 1.67 1.71 9.35
CA ILE A 18 0.63 0.78 9.79
C ILE A 18 1.19 -0.49 10.44
N SER A 19 2.23 -1.11 9.88
CA SER A 19 2.78 -2.36 10.43
C SER A 19 3.37 -2.16 11.82
N GLY A 20 4.14 -1.09 12.04
CA GLY A 20 4.70 -0.75 13.35
C GLY A 20 3.62 -0.39 14.37
N ALA A 21 2.64 0.41 13.97
CA ALA A 21 1.50 0.79 14.82
C ALA A 21 0.67 -0.42 15.26
N VAL A 22 0.40 -1.34 14.34
CA VAL A 22 -0.39 -2.55 14.60
C VAL A 22 0.35 -3.53 15.52
N VAL A 23 1.65 -3.74 15.31
CA VAL A 23 2.47 -4.55 16.23
C VAL A 23 2.45 -3.95 17.64
N ALA A 24 2.70 -2.65 17.77
CA ALA A 24 2.66 -1.96 19.07
C ALA A 24 1.30 -2.12 19.75
N LYS A 25 0.20 -1.85 19.01
CA LYS A 25 -1.17 -1.99 19.52
C LYS A 25 -1.45 -3.42 19.98
N THR A 26 -1.09 -4.41 19.20
CA THR A 26 -1.34 -5.82 19.53
C THR A 26 -0.62 -6.24 20.80
N VAL A 27 0.65 -5.85 20.96
CA VAL A 27 1.43 -6.13 22.18
C VAL A 27 0.81 -5.47 23.41
N ILE A 28 0.35 -4.23 23.28
CA ILE A 28 -0.33 -3.51 24.37
C ILE A 28 -1.69 -4.13 24.72
N ASP A 29 -2.50 -4.47 23.73
CA ASP A 29 -3.82 -5.07 23.94
C ASP A 29 -3.70 -6.44 24.64
N GLU A 30 -2.70 -7.26 24.28
CA GLU A 30 -2.43 -8.53 24.95
C GLU A 30 -1.91 -8.34 26.39
N ALA A 31 -1.08 -7.32 26.63
CA ALA A 31 -0.66 -6.97 27.98
C ALA A 31 -1.86 -6.61 28.88
N ASN A 32 -2.84 -5.87 28.33
CA ASN A 32 -4.05 -5.49 29.05
C ASN A 32 -4.96 -6.69 29.38
N LYS A 33 -5.12 -7.65 28.46
CA LYS A 33 -5.88 -8.88 28.70
C LYS A 33 -5.28 -9.70 29.86
N ASN A 34 -3.96 -9.67 29.99
CA ASN A 34 -3.23 -10.42 31.02
C ASN A 34 -3.12 -9.70 32.37
N LYS A 35 -3.61 -8.45 32.49
CA LYS A 35 -3.55 -7.61 33.70
C LYS A 35 -4.11 -8.30 34.94
N ASN A 36 -5.16 -9.12 34.81
CA ASN A 36 -5.85 -9.77 35.92
C ASN A 36 -5.17 -11.07 36.40
N LYS A 37 -4.12 -11.56 35.72
CA LYS A 37 -3.54 -12.87 36.00
C LYS A 37 -2.25 -12.89 36.81
N ASN A 38 -1.60 -11.79 37.05
CA ASN A 38 -0.47 -11.60 37.98
C ASN A 38 0.21 -10.26 37.68
N LYS A 39 0.65 -9.52 38.69
CA LYS A 39 1.36 -8.23 38.67
C LYS A 39 2.50 -8.13 37.64
N LYS A 40 2.22 -8.39 36.36
CA LYS A 40 3.24 -8.34 35.28
C LYS A 40 3.46 -6.89 34.87
N LYS A 41 4.69 -6.54 34.76
CA LYS A 41 5.19 -5.25 34.27
C LYS A 41 4.71 -5.04 32.84
N PHE A 42 4.12 -3.88 32.54
CA PHE A 42 3.75 -3.50 31.18
C PHE A 42 4.97 -3.21 30.32
N PRO A 43 4.95 -3.54 29.03
CA PRO A 43 6.10 -3.35 28.15
C PRO A 43 6.36 -1.86 27.91
N ARG A 44 7.63 -1.52 27.86
CA ARG A 44 8.11 -0.23 27.37
C ARG A 44 8.41 -0.39 25.89
N ILE A 45 7.72 0.38 25.05
CA ILE A 45 7.84 0.33 23.60
C ILE A 45 8.37 1.66 23.07
N LEU A 46 9.37 1.61 22.21
CA LEU A 46 9.83 2.77 21.43
C LEU A 46 9.51 2.54 19.95
N ILE A 47 8.88 3.54 19.32
CA ILE A 47 8.74 3.64 17.88
C ILE A 47 9.68 4.75 17.37
N LEU A 48 10.63 4.39 16.51
CA LEU A 48 11.47 5.32 15.77
C LEU A 48 10.84 5.60 14.41
N GLU A 49 10.59 6.88 14.11
CA GLU A 49 10.04 7.32 12.84
C GLU A 49 11.01 8.28 12.14
N ALA A 50 11.33 7.96 10.88
CA ALA A 50 12.27 8.77 10.11
C ALA A 50 11.69 10.13 9.71
N GLY A 51 10.40 10.18 9.45
CA GLY A 51 9.70 11.40 9.05
C GLY A 51 9.27 12.29 10.23
N ARG A 52 8.66 13.40 9.88
CA ARG A 52 8.07 14.32 10.85
C ARG A 52 6.82 13.72 11.49
N ALA A 53 6.51 14.18 12.69
CA ALA A 53 5.23 13.92 13.32
C ALA A 53 4.18 14.85 12.71
N THR A 54 3.18 14.27 12.07
CA THR A 54 1.94 14.95 11.76
C THR A 54 1.06 14.98 13.00
N ALA A 55 0.13 15.93 13.08
CA ALA A 55 -0.76 16.14 14.21
C ALA A 55 -1.35 14.86 14.82
N LEU A 56 -0.96 14.53 16.04
CA LEU A 56 -1.51 13.42 16.84
C LEU A 56 -2.48 13.86 17.93
N SER A 57 -2.77 15.16 18.02
CA SER A 57 -3.66 15.72 19.04
C SER A 57 -4.79 16.54 18.43
N ALA A 58 -5.92 16.63 19.15
CA ALA A 58 -7.10 17.35 18.69
C ALA A 58 -6.86 18.84 18.42
N ASP A 59 -5.94 19.45 19.17
CA ASP A 59 -5.51 20.83 19.03
C ASP A 59 -4.63 21.09 17.78
N LYS A 60 -4.26 20.03 17.05
CA LYS A 60 -3.46 20.09 15.81
C LYS A 60 -4.19 19.59 14.57
N TYR A 61 -5.52 19.49 14.64
CA TYR A 61 -6.33 19.14 13.46
C TYR A 61 -6.09 20.13 12.31
N ASP A 62 -5.91 21.41 12.63
CA ASP A 62 -5.64 22.46 11.65
C ASP A 62 -4.35 22.17 10.86
N THR A 63 -3.30 21.70 11.51
CA THR A 63 -2.06 21.28 10.82
C THR A 63 -2.28 20.15 9.82
N TYR A 64 -3.22 19.23 10.11
CA TYR A 64 -3.59 18.18 9.16
C TYR A 64 -4.31 18.75 7.93
N VAL A 65 -5.18 19.74 8.12
CA VAL A 65 -5.88 20.43 7.03
C VAL A 65 -4.93 21.34 6.25
N GLU A 66 -4.02 22.02 6.93
CA GLU A 66 -2.96 22.82 6.30
C GLU A 66 -2.09 21.95 5.37
N ALA A 67 -1.65 20.78 5.83
CA ALA A 67 -0.89 19.83 4.99
C ALA A 67 -1.65 19.43 3.71
N TYR A 68 -2.98 19.37 3.76
CA TYR A 68 -3.81 19.15 2.58
C TYR A 68 -3.79 20.34 1.61
N HIS A 69 -3.81 21.56 2.14
CA HIS A 69 -3.74 22.78 1.32
C HIS A 69 -2.36 23.03 0.73
N GLU A 70 -1.32 22.73 1.50
CA GLU A 70 0.08 22.89 1.08
C GLU A 70 0.51 21.86 0.03
N ALA A 71 -0.18 20.74 -0.11
CA ALA A 71 0.01 19.84 -1.22
C ALA A 71 -0.37 20.58 -2.50
N LEU A 72 0.63 21.18 -3.14
CA LEU A 72 0.51 22.08 -4.31
C LEU A 72 -0.27 21.45 -5.44
N VAL A 73 -0.13 20.17 -5.61
CA VAL A 73 -0.87 19.36 -6.56
C VAL A 73 -1.43 18.18 -5.78
N LYS A 74 -2.73 18.01 -5.79
CA LYS A 74 -3.42 16.90 -5.14
C LYS A 74 -3.25 15.61 -5.95
N VAL A 75 -2.01 15.34 -6.35
CA VAL A 75 -1.63 14.16 -7.14
C VAL A 75 -1.37 12.96 -6.22
N PRO A 76 -1.53 11.75 -6.73
CA PRO A 76 -1.35 10.52 -5.95
C PRO A 76 -0.06 10.45 -5.15
N ASN A 77 1.03 10.86 -5.75
CA ASN A 77 2.37 10.78 -5.17
C ASN A 77 2.83 12.13 -4.58
N ALA A 78 1.92 13.12 -4.47
CA ALA A 78 2.26 14.35 -3.80
C ALA A 78 2.55 14.03 -2.33
N PRO A 79 3.78 14.15 -1.89
CA PRO A 79 4.13 13.90 -0.51
C PRO A 79 3.50 14.99 0.35
N TYR A 80 3.51 14.78 1.64
CA TYR A 80 3.41 15.88 2.58
C TYR A 80 4.48 16.90 2.26
N PRO A 81 4.26 18.18 2.59
CA PRO A 81 5.17 19.25 2.23
C PRO A 81 6.61 18.86 2.44
N ALA A 82 7.42 19.02 1.40
CA ALA A 82 8.83 18.73 1.47
C ALA A 82 9.47 19.63 2.54
N SER A 83 10.26 19.05 3.41
CA SER A 83 11.08 19.80 4.31
C SER A 83 12.50 19.81 3.81
N SER A 84 13.09 20.99 3.65
CA SER A 84 14.51 21.13 3.27
C SER A 84 15.47 20.47 4.28
N SER A 85 15.03 20.26 5.51
CA SER A 85 15.77 19.54 6.54
C SER A 85 15.46 18.05 6.59
N ALA A 86 14.43 17.57 5.89
CA ALA A 86 14.19 16.13 5.75
C ALA A 86 15.31 15.50 4.92
N PRO A 87 15.81 14.31 5.30
CA PRO A 87 16.88 13.65 4.55
C PRO A 87 16.46 13.19 3.16
N GLN A 88 15.20 13.42 2.77
CA GLN A 88 14.62 12.90 1.55
C GLN A 88 13.46 13.79 1.08
N PRO A 89 13.74 14.81 0.27
CA PRO A 89 12.68 15.65 -0.29
C PRO A 89 11.85 14.92 -1.34
N ASP A 90 12.51 14.20 -2.27
CA ASP A 90 11.86 13.48 -3.38
C ASP A 90 12.33 12.03 -3.42
N VAL A 91 11.40 11.09 -3.33
CA VAL A 91 11.70 9.66 -3.38
C VAL A 91 12.02 9.25 -4.80
N LEU A 92 11.21 9.70 -5.75
CA LEU A 92 11.15 9.17 -7.09
C LEU A 92 11.50 10.27 -8.11
N ASP A 93 12.58 10.04 -8.86
CA ASP A 93 12.87 10.73 -10.11
C ASP A 93 13.15 9.67 -11.17
N ILE A 94 12.23 9.50 -12.09
CA ILE A 94 12.31 8.50 -13.18
C ILE A 94 12.51 9.15 -14.54
N ARG A 95 12.84 10.45 -14.60
CA ARG A 95 13.05 11.16 -15.86
C ARG A 95 14.23 10.58 -16.63
N PRO A 96 14.12 10.44 -17.96
CA PRO A 96 15.27 10.10 -18.80
C PRO A 96 16.26 11.28 -18.85
N VAL A 97 17.53 10.97 -18.69
CA VAL A 97 18.65 11.92 -18.80
C VAL A 97 19.75 11.32 -19.65
N GLN A 98 20.65 12.15 -20.18
CA GLN A 98 21.84 11.68 -20.88
C GLN A 98 22.98 11.50 -19.87
N ASP A 99 23.66 10.35 -19.91
CA ASP A 99 24.91 10.14 -19.17
C ASP A 99 26.11 10.82 -19.86
N ALA A 100 27.28 10.75 -19.24
CA ALA A 100 28.51 11.34 -19.77
C ALA A 100 28.98 10.72 -21.11
N GLN A 101 28.45 9.56 -21.47
CA GLN A 101 28.71 8.84 -22.72
C GLN A 101 27.62 9.08 -23.76
N GLY A 102 26.59 9.89 -23.44
CA GLY A 102 25.47 10.19 -24.32
C GLY A 102 24.38 9.13 -24.40
N ASN A 103 24.38 8.12 -23.48
CA ASN A 103 23.32 7.15 -23.42
C ASN A 103 22.13 7.70 -22.62
N THR A 104 20.92 7.35 -23.03
CA THR A 104 19.73 7.67 -22.26
C THR A 104 19.62 6.72 -21.06
N VAL A 105 19.67 7.30 -19.86
CA VAL A 105 19.54 6.59 -18.57
C VAL A 105 18.48 7.25 -17.70
N THR A 106 18.02 6.56 -16.66
CA THR A 106 17.11 7.18 -15.69
C THR A 106 17.89 8.10 -14.75
N SER A 107 17.30 9.24 -14.38
CA SER A 107 17.87 10.20 -13.42
C SER A 107 18.25 9.50 -12.10
N ASP A 108 19.37 9.90 -11.51
CA ASP A 108 19.82 9.46 -10.19
C ASP A 108 19.60 10.53 -9.09
N GLN A 109 18.85 11.57 -9.39
CA GLN A 109 18.59 12.68 -8.46
C GLN A 109 17.54 12.35 -7.42
N GLY A 110 16.59 11.45 -7.73
CA GLY A 110 15.64 10.93 -6.74
C GLY A 110 16.32 10.11 -5.66
N TYR A 111 15.68 9.97 -4.49
CA TYR A 111 16.22 9.14 -3.41
C TYR A 111 16.46 7.69 -3.83
N PHE A 112 15.57 7.13 -4.65
CA PHE A 112 15.78 5.85 -5.32
C PHE A 112 16.72 6.04 -6.52
N VAL A 113 17.86 5.36 -6.49
CA VAL A 113 18.80 5.33 -7.60
C VAL A 113 18.40 4.20 -8.54
N GLN A 114 17.95 4.52 -9.73
CA GLN A 114 17.41 3.56 -10.70
C GLN A 114 18.55 2.94 -11.53
N LYS A 115 18.67 1.60 -11.52
CA LYS A 115 19.72 0.87 -12.26
C LYS A 115 19.19 -0.35 -13.03
N GLY A 116 17.89 -0.56 -13.07
CA GLY A 116 17.25 -1.66 -13.82
C GLY A 116 16.98 -1.27 -15.28
N PRO A 117 16.61 -2.24 -16.13
CA PRO A 117 16.11 -1.99 -17.48
C PRO A 117 14.85 -1.12 -17.54
N LEU A 118 14.01 -1.24 -16.50
CA LEU A 118 12.86 -0.36 -16.29
C LEU A 118 13.05 0.43 -15.00
N PRO A 119 12.61 1.68 -14.96
CA PRO A 119 12.53 2.41 -13.70
C PRO A 119 11.46 1.79 -12.81
N PHE A 120 11.71 1.79 -11.50
CA PHE A 120 10.72 1.39 -10.50
C PHE A 120 9.85 2.60 -10.16
N GLY A 121 8.58 2.59 -10.56
CA GLY A 121 7.70 3.76 -10.53
C GLY A 121 6.87 3.91 -9.26
N SER A 122 7.22 3.22 -8.17
CA SER A 122 6.50 3.30 -6.91
C SER A 122 7.33 3.94 -5.81
N ASP A 123 6.66 4.69 -4.95
CA ASP A 123 7.25 5.42 -3.84
C ASP A 123 6.59 5.09 -2.48
N TYR A 124 6.93 5.85 -1.46
CA TYR A 124 6.32 5.77 -0.13
C TYR A 124 6.45 7.12 0.60
N ALA A 125 5.57 7.34 1.59
CA ALA A 125 5.66 8.54 2.42
C ALA A 125 6.56 8.32 3.63
N ARG A 126 7.54 9.20 3.81
CA ARG A 126 8.38 9.29 5.01
C ARG A 126 7.79 10.33 5.97
N SER A 127 6.79 9.90 6.71
CA SER A 127 6.07 10.69 7.73
C SER A 127 5.47 9.76 8.76
N LEU A 128 5.22 10.24 9.98
CA LEU A 128 4.48 9.47 10.96
C LEU A 128 3.09 9.12 10.43
N GLY A 129 2.73 7.85 10.47
CA GLY A 129 1.55 7.29 9.79
C GLY A 129 1.86 6.65 8.44
N GLY A 130 3.02 6.98 7.85
CA GLY A 130 3.53 6.39 6.60
C GLY A 130 2.57 6.52 5.43
N THR A 131 2.73 5.68 4.43
CA THR A 131 1.97 5.68 3.17
C THR A 131 0.45 5.54 3.33
N THR A 132 -0.05 5.11 4.51
CA THR A 132 -1.51 5.11 4.76
C THR A 132 -2.13 6.51 4.81
N LEU A 133 -1.34 7.55 4.88
CA LEU A 133 -1.83 8.92 4.80
C LEU A 133 -2.43 9.23 3.43
N HIS A 134 -1.84 8.70 2.36
CA HIS A 134 -2.26 8.96 0.97
C HIS A 134 -2.75 7.72 0.19
N TRP A 135 -2.88 6.53 0.79
CA TRP A 135 -3.45 5.38 0.10
C TRP A 135 -4.94 5.54 -0.21
N LEU A 136 -5.46 4.76 -1.16
CA LEU A 136 -6.88 4.82 -1.54
C LEU A 136 -7.80 4.06 -0.58
N GLY A 137 -7.27 3.21 0.28
CA GLY A 137 -8.04 2.47 1.28
C GLY A 137 -8.66 1.18 0.76
N THR A 138 -8.21 0.64 -0.34
CA THR A 138 -8.69 -0.65 -0.86
C THR A 138 -8.25 -1.81 0.05
N CYS A 139 -9.21 -2.66 0.47
CA CYS A 139 -9.04 -3.70 1.46
C CYS A 139 -9.47 -5.08 0.94
N LEU A 140 -8.93 -5.52 -0.18
CA LEU A 140 -9.18 -6.85 -0.72
C LEU A 140 -8.34 -7.90 0.02
N ARG A 141 -8.97 -9.01 0.44
CA ARG A 141 -8.23 -10.20 0.88
C ARG A 141 -7.57 -10.87 -0.33
N MET A 142 -6.37 -11.42 -0.13
CA MET A 142 -5.79 -12.35 -1.09
C MET A 142 -6.67 -13.59 -1.23
N LEU A 143 -6.64 -14.21 -2.40
CA LEU A 143 -7.39 -15.44 -2.67
C LEU A 143 -6.62 -16.67 -2.15
N PRO A 144 -7.30 -17.78 -1.81
CA PRO A 144 -6.63 -19.00 -1.31
C PRO A 144 -5.52 -19.50 -2.23
N ASN A 145 -5.70 -19.39 -3.55
CA ASN A 145 -4.69 -19.82 -4.53
C ASN A 145 -3.48 -18.89 -4.60
N ASP A 146 -3.58 -17.63 -4.18
CA ASP A 146 -2.44 -16.72 -4.10
C ASP A 146 -1.37 -17.21 -3.11
N PHE A 147 -1.77 -18.01 -2.10
CA PHE A 147 -0.87 -18.66 -1.13
C PHE A 147 -0.22 -19.93 -1.68
N ARG A 148 -0.65 -20.44 -2.83
CA ARG A 148 -0.28 -21.75 -3.39
C ARG A 148 0.14 -21.69 -4.86
N MET A 149 0.79 -20.60 -5.25
CA MET A 149 1.16 -20.32 -6.64
C MET A 149 2.00 -21.43 -7.28
N ARG A 150 2.98 -21.96 -6.53
CA ARG A 150 3.81 -23.08 -7.02
C ARG A 150 3.03 -24.37 -7.15
N THR A 151 2.22 -24.69 -6.16
CA THR A 151 1.44 -25.92 -6.14
C THR A 151 0.36 -25.93 -7.22
N VAL A 152 -0.39 -24.83 -7.38
CA VAL A 152 -1.55 -24.76 -8.27
C VAL A 152 -1.15 -24.43 -9.69
N TYR A 153 -0.35 -23.39 -9.90
CA TYR A 153 -0.05 -22.83 -11.23
C TYR A 153 1.37 -23.11 -11.72
N LYS A 154 2.19 -23.83 -10.95
CA LYS A 154 3.61 -24.10 -11.26
C LYS A 154 4.44 -22.82 -11.43
N ARG A 155 3.98 -21.71 -10.84
CA ARG A 155 4.60 -20.39 -10.88
C ARG A 155 5.09 -19.96 -9.50
N ALA A 156 6.07 -19.09 -9.46
CA ALA A 156 6.58 -18.47 -8.25
C ALA A 156 6.87 -19.45 -7.09
N VAL A 157 6.42 -19.15 -5.88
CA VAL A 157 6.60 -19.94 -4.66
C VAL A 157 5.28 -20.03 -3.88
N ASP A 158 5.14 -21.07 -3.06
CA ASP A 158 4.05 -21.14 -2.08
C ASP A 158 4.41 -20.33 -0.83
N TRP A 159 3.41 -19.77 -0.18
CA TRP A 159 3.58 -19.15 1.13
C TRP A 159 3.84 -20.22 2.21
N PRO A 160 4.56 -19.89 3.29
CA PRO A 160 4.76 -20.82 4.40
C PRO A 160 3.51 -21.02 5.25
N LEU A 161 2.45 -20.25 5.01
CA LEU A 161 1.16 -20.30 5.68
C LEU A 161 0.02 -20.35 4.65
N THR A 162 -1.16 -20.80 5.07
CA THR A 162 -2.36 -20.89 4.22
C THR A 162 -3.29 -19.70 4.42
N TYR A 163 -4.24 -19.52 3.50
CA TYR A 163 -5.32 -18.54 3.66
C TYR A 163 -6.08 -18.75 4.98
N ASP A 164 -6.44 -20.00 5.31
CA ASP A 164 -7.22 -20.29 6.51
C ASP A 164 -6.47 -19.94 7.81
N GLN A 165 -5.14 -20.09 7.83
CA GLN A 165 -4.32 -19.65 8.96
C GLN A 165 -4.26 -18.12 9.10
N LEU A 166 -4.39 -17.37 8.00
CA LEU A 166 -4.39 -15.92 8.02
C LEU A 166 -5.80 -15.31 8.16
N LYS A 167 -6.84 -16.05 7.82
CA LYS A 167 -8.24 -15.59 7.83
C LYS A 167 -8.69 -14.97 9.15
N PRO A 168 -8.43 -15.54 10.35
CA PRO A 168 -8.80 -14.91 11.60
C PRO A 168 -8.13 -13.54 11.80
N TYR A 169 -6.95 -13.34 11.24
CA TYR A 169 -6.24 -12.08 11.29
C TYR A 169 -6.76 -11.07 10.26
N TYR A 170 -7.26 -11.51 9.10
CA TYR A 170 -8.02 -10.65 8.20
C TYR A 170 -9.25 -10.08 8.90
N GLU A 171 -10.03 -10.94 9.57
CA GLU A 171 -11.23 -10.53 10.33
C GLU A 171 -10.88 -9.51 11.41
N ARG A 172 -9.80 -9.73 12.17
CA ARG A 172 -9.31 -8.76 13.17
C ARG A 172 -8.83 -7.46 12.52
N ALA A 173 -8.10 -7.53 11.42
CA ALA A 173 -7.62 -6.34 10.70
C ALA A 173 -8.80 -5.48 10.21
N GLU A 174 -9.83 -6.11 9.68
CA GLU A 174 -11.04 -5.46 9.16
C GLU A 174 -11.87 -4.84 10.28
N TRP A 175 -12.02 -5.51 11.44
CA TRP A 175 -12.82 -5.05 12.55
C TRP A 175 -12.09 -4.15 13.54
N ASP A 176 -10.93 -4.59 14.01
CA ASP A 176 -10.30 -4.00 15.20
C ASP A 176 -9.26 -2.92 14.87
N ILE A 177 -8.82 -2.85 13.60
CA ILE A 177 -7.77 -1.92 13.17
C ILE A 177 -8.27 -0.91 12.15
N ILE A 178 -8.73 -1.41 11.00
CA ILE A 178 -8.97 -0.57 9.82
C ILE A 178 -10.40 0.00 9.82
N GLY A 179 -11.38 -0.81 10.18
CA GLY A 179 -12.79 -0.49 9.96
C GLY A 179 -13.14 -0.57 8.47
N VAL A 180 -13.34 -1.80 7.96
CA VAL A 180 -13.62 -1.99 6.53
C VAL A 180 -15.12 -1.88 6.25
N ALA A 181 -15.47 -1.07 5.26
CA ALA A 181 -16.83 -0.95 4.75
C ALA A 181 -17.00 -1.84 3.51
N ALA A 182 -17.91 -2.81 3.59
CA ALA A 182 -18.27 -3.72 2.49
C ALA A 182 -19.52 -4.52 2.82
N ASP A 183 -20.13 -5.13 1.80
CA ASP A 183 -21.16 -6.15 1.95
C ASP A 183 -20.66 -7.50 1.42
N VAL A 184 -20.83 -8.57 2.20
CA VAL A 184 -20.43 -9.93 1.82
C VAL A 184 -21.18 -10.41 0.59
N ASP A 185 -22.46 -10.10 0.48
CA ASP A 185 -23.32 -10.58 -0.61
C ASP A 185 -23.01 -9.88 -1.94
N HIS A 186 -22.35 -8.72 -1.89
CA HIS A 186 -21.90 -7.99 -3.07
C HIS A 186 -20.43 -8.28 -3.44
N GLN A 187 -19.78 -9.24 -2.77
CA GLN A 187 -18.46 -9.69 -3.16
C GLN A 187 -18.54 -10.86 -4.15
N TYR A 188 -17.81 -10.75 -5.22
CA TYR A 188 -17.63 -11.81 -6.19
C TYR A 188 -16.17 -12.26 -6.20
N TYR A 189 -15.96 -13.57 -6.17
CA TYR A 189 -14.61 -14.15 -6.30
C TYR A 189 -14.63 -15.25 -7.38
N PRO A 190 -13.64 -15.29 -8.28
CA PRO A 190 -13.51 -16.35 -9.26
C PRO A 190 -13.50 -17.74 -8.57
N GLY A 191 -14.23 -18.69 -9.13
CA GLY A 191 -14.31 -20.04 -8.58
C GLY A 191 -15.29 -20.24 -7.41
N ILE A 192 -15.81 -19.17 -6.83
CA ILE A 192 -16.81 -19.21 -5.74
C ILE A 192 -18.15 -18.74 -6.30
N LYS A 193 -18.61 -19.43 -7.35
CA LYS A 193 -19.87 -19.08 -8.01
C LYS A 193 -21.02 -19.03 -7.01
N ASP A 194 -21.71 -17.90 -6.98
CA ASP A 194 -22.98 -17.68 -6.29
C ASP A 194 -23.00 -17.99 -4.76
N LYS A 195 -21.84 -18.11 -4.14
CA LYS A 195 -21.71 -18.43 -2.72
C LYS A 195 -20.66 -17.58 -1.99
N PRO A 196 -20.71 -16.24 -2.08
CA PRO A 196 -19.74 -15.38 -1.37
C PRO A 196 -19.75 -15.67 0.13
N ARG A 197 -20.90 -16.00 0.71
CA ARG A 197 -21.02 -16.35 2.13
C ARG A 197 -20.20 -17.56 2.56
N GLU A 198 -19.94 -18.54 1.68
CA GLU A 198 -19.08 -19.67 2.01
C GLU A 198 -17.61 -19.27 2.17
N TYR A 199 -17.14 -18.33 1.34
CA TYR A 199 -15.80 -17.75 1.45
C TYR A 199 -15.64 -16.95 2.76
N PHE A 200 -16.72 -16.30 3.20
CA PHE A 200 -16.76 -15.49 4.40
C PHE A 200 -17.30 -16.23 5.65
N LYS A 201 -17.34 -17.56 5.65
CA LYS A 201 -17.59 -18.29 6.92
C LYS A 201 -16.53 -17.93 7.95
N SER A 202 -16.93 -17.77 9.20
CA SER A 202 -16.03 -17.41 10.30
C SER A 202 -16.23 -18.36 11.48
N GLU A 203 -15.14 -18.75 12.12
CA GLU A 203 -15.15 -19.48 13.39
C GLU A 203 -15.16 -18.54 14.61
N ASN A 204 -15.12 -17.22 14.37
CA ASN A 204 -15.15 -16.24 15.44
C ASN A 204 -16.54 -16.21 16.10
N PRO A 205 -16.64 -16.46 17.43
CA PRO A 205 -17.91 -16.52 18.15
C PRO A 205 -18.71 -15.21 18.13
N LYS A 206 -18.10 -14.10 17.72
CA LYS A 206 -18.79 -12.83 17.48
C LYS A 206 -19.84 -12.95 16.36
N PHE A 207 -19.66 -13.87 15.41
CA PHE A 207 -20.56 -14.01 14.26
C PHE A 207 -21.56 -15.15 14.46
N THR A 208 -22.84 -14.79 14.58
CA THR A 208 -23.92 -15.74 14.73
C THR A 208 -24.00 -16.67 13.53
N ASN A 209 -24.13 -17.97 13.76
CA ASN A 209 -24.21 -19.02 12.72
C ASN A 209 -22.98 -19.11 11.81
N GLY A 210 -21.81 -18.60 12.24
CA GLY A 210 -20.59 -18.64 11.45
C GLY A 210 -20.61 -17.74 10.20
N LEU A 211 -21.54 -16.78 10.13
CA LEU A 211 -21.66 -15.86 9.01
C LEU A 211 -20.91 -14.57 9.33
N TYR A 212 -19.76 -14.40 8.70
CA TYR A 212 -18.99 -13.16 8.76
C TYR A 212 -19.79 -11.99 8.18
N ARG A 213 -19.63 -10.82 8.78
CA ARG A 213 -20.05 -9.53 8.23
C ARG A 213 -18.94 -8.50 8.43
N PHE A 214 -18.85 -7.55 7.53
CA PHE A 214 -17.93 -6.42 7.70
C PHE A 214 -18.43 -5.50 8.82
N PRO A 215 -17.54 -4.73 9.48
CA PRO A 215 -17.91 -3.83 10.58
C PRO A 215 -18.83 -2.69 10.13
N MET A 216 -18.77 -2.30 8.86
CA MET A 216 -19.59 -1.23 8.31
C MET A 216 -20.19 -1.65 6.96
N GLU A 217 -21.36 -1.11 6.67
CA GLU A 217 -22.02 -1.24 5.37
C GLU A 217 -21.10 -0.73 4.25
N GLU A 218 -21.26 -1.28 3.06
CA GLU A 218 -20.51 -0.83 1.89
C GLU A 218 -20.74 0.66 1.59
N ILE A 219 -19.76 1.29 0.99
CA ILE A 219 -19.94 2.61 0.41
C ILE A 219 -20.88 2.46 -0.81
N PRO A 220 -21.98 3.20 -0.89
CA PRO A 220 -22.93 3.08 -2.00
C PRO A 220 -22.25 3.26 -3.36
N SER A 221 -22.66 2.42 -4.32
CA SER A 221 -22.19 2.48 -5.70
C SER A 221 -22.38 3.87 -6.28
N SER A 222 -21.35 4.41 -6.92
CA SER A 222 -21.42 5.68 -7.63
C SER A 222 -22.32 5.62 -8.86
N TYR A 223 -22.64 6.78 -9.46
CA TYR A 223 -23.35 6.77 -10.73
C TYR A 223 -22.53 6.09 -11.84
N LEU A 224 -21.20 6.28 -11.84
CA LEU A 224 -20.31 5.59 -12.76
C LEU A 224 -20.42 4.07 -12.62
N ASP A 225 -20.37 3.53 -11.40
CA ASP A 225 -20.47 2.09 -11.14
C ASP A 225 -21.77 1.53 -11.71
N ARG A 226 -22.91 2.17 -11.40
CA ARG A 226 -24.22 1.76 -11.88
C ARG A 226 -24.36 1.87 -13.40
N TYR A 227 -23.76 2.90 -14.00
CA TYR A 227 -23.76 3.05 -15.46
C TYR A 227 -23.00 1.92 -16.14
N ILE A 228 -21.81 1.60 -15.63
CA ILE A 228 -20.98 0.49 -16.16
C ILE A 228 -21.69 -0.84 -15.96
N GLU A 229 -22.21 -1.12 -14.77
CA GLU A 229 -22.93 -2.36 -14.47
C GLU A 229 -24.13 -2.54 -15.40
N LYS A 230 -24.97 -1.51 -15.58
CA LYS A 230 -26.11 -1.53 -16.50
C LYS A 230 -25.70 -1.81 -17.94
N THR A 231 -24.56 -1.27 -18.35
CA THR A 231 -24.12 -1.33 -19.76
C THR A 231 -23.39 -2.61 -20.09
N ILE A 232 -22.50 -3.08 -19.22
CA ILE A 232 -21.62 -4.22 -19.50
C ILE A 232 -21.73 -5.38 -18.50
N GLY A 233 -22.59 -5.31 -17.49
CA GLY A 233 -22.71 -6.34 -16.44
C GLY A 233 -23.15 -7.73 -16.94
N LYS A 234 -23.50 -7.87 -18.22
CA LYS A 234 -23.81 -9.17 -18.87
C LYS A 234 -22.78 -9.57 -19.93
N LEU A 235 -21.74 -8.79 -20.12
CA LEU A 235 -20.67 -9.08 -21.06
C LEU A 235 -19.87 -10.30 -20.61
N THR A 236 -19.43 -11.12 -21.54
CA THR A 236 -18.37 -12.10 -21.33
C THR A 236 -17.17 -11.67 -22.16
N VAL A 237 -16.06 -11.40 -21.51
CA VAL A 237 -14.78 -11.13 -22.18
C VAL A 237 -14.15 -12.46 -22.58
N GLU A 238 -13.70 -12.58 -23.82
CA GLU A 238 -13.04 -13.76 -24.34
C GLU A 238 -11.58 -13.44 -24.68
N LEU A 239 -10.64 -14.17 -24.08
CA LEU A 239 -9.21 -13.97 -24.29
C LEU A 239 -8.57 -15.25 -24.84
N PRO A 240 -7.62 -15.14 -25.81
CA PRO A 240 -6.97 -16.30 -26.42
C PRO A 240 -6.12 -17.06 -25.42
N SER A 241 -5.98 -18.37 -25.62
CA SER A 241 -5.13 -19.27 -24.86
C SER A 241 -4.20 -20.04 -25.79
N ALA A 242 -3.05 -20.44 -25.31
CA ALA A 242 -2.16 -21.35 -26.00
C ALA A 242 -2.65 -22.82 -25.86
N ALA A 243 -3.28 -23.15 -24.73
CA ALA A 243 -3.67 -24.52 -24.38
C ALA A 243 -5.14 -24.87 -24.74
N GLN A 244 -5.99 -23.87 -24.96
CA GLN A 244 -7.41 -24.05 -25.28
C GLN A 244 -7.91 -22.91 -26.17
N PRO A 245 -9.07 -23.05 -26.84
CA PRO A 245 -9.51 -22.04 -27.81
C PRO A 245 -9.64 -20.65 -27.26
N THR A 246 -10.27 -20.49 -26.09
CA THR A 246 -10.42 -19.20 -25.39
C THR A 246 -10.69 -19.39 -23.91
N TYR A 247 -10.27 -18.41 -23.10
CA TYR A 247 -10.77 -18.23 -21.74
C TYR A 247 -11.96 -17.27 -21.77
N LYS A 248 -13.00 -17.58 -20.98
CA LYS A 248 -14.21 -16.78 -20.87
C LYS A 248 -14.35 -16.18 -19.49
N PHE A 249 -14.47 -14.86 -19.42
CA PHE A 249 -14.56 -14.09 -18.19
C PHE A 249 -15.91 -13.36 -18.13
N PRO A 250 -16.90 -13.87 -17.40
CA PRO A 250 -18.17 -13.16 -17.22
C PRO A 250 -17.92 -11.89 -16.40
N VAL A 251 -18.27 -10.74 -16.98
CA VAL A 251 -18.15 -9.46 -16.31
C VAL A 251 -19.22 -9.37 -15.23
N ARG A 252 -18.78 -9.08 -14.01
CA ARG A 252 -19.63 -8.70 -12.88
C ARG A 252 -19.01 -7.51 -12.20
N ILE A 253 -19.79 -6.50 -11.91
CA ILE A 253 -19.33 -5.37 -11.13
C ILE A 253 -19.50 -5.72 -9.66
N SER A 254 -18.42 -5.69 -8.93
CA SER A 254 -18.37 -5.98 -7.49
C SER A 254 -17.97 -4.75 -6.72
N ASN A 255 -18.66 -4.49 -5.62
CA ASN A 255 -18.26 -3.45 -4.70
C ASN A 255 -16.86 -3.75 -4.12
N THR A 256 -16.04 -2.74 -3.98
CA THR A 256 -14.69 -2.87 -3.42
C THR A 256 -14.71 -2.65 -1.92
N PRO A 257 -14.25 -3.62 -1.09
CA PRO A 257 -14.05 -3.38 0.34
C PRO A 257 -13.04 -2.25 0.57
N VAL A 258 -13.42 -1.28 1.39
CA VAL A 258 -12.63 -0.06 1.57
C VAL A 258 -12.48 0.35 3.02
N ALA A 259 -11.33 0.89 3.34
CA ALA A 259 -10.97 1.46 4.64
C ALA A 259 -11.57 2.88 4.81
N ARG A 260 -12.87 2.99 4.74
CA ARG A 260 -13.58 4.28 4.84
C ARG A 260 -14.79 4.15 5.72
N ASN A 261 -14.96 5.11 6.63
CA ASN A 261 -16.09 5.11 7.55
C ASN A 261 -17.43 5.19 6.80
N SER A 262 -18.32 4.27 7.14
CA SER A 262 -19.69 4.17 6.64
C SER A 262 -20.65 3.92 7.83
N THR A 263 -21.82 3.38 7.58
CA THR A 263 -22.78 3.02 8.63
C THR A 263 -22.32 1.72 9.32
N PRO A 264 -22.23 1.67 10.66
CA PRO A 264 -21.95 0.44 11.38
C PRO A 264 -22.98 -0.66 11.11
N THR A 265 -22.54 -1.90 10.91
CA THR A 265 -23.41 -3.08 10.80
C THR A 265 -23.78 -3.66 12.15
N ASP A 266 -23.07 -3.25 13.20
CA ASP A 266 -23.27 -3.63 14.59
C ASP A 266 -23.46 -2.35 15.42
N PRO A 267 -24.55 -2.21 16.19
CA PRO A 267 -24.80 -1.01 17.00
C PRO A 267 -23.69 -0.69 18.01
N ASP A 268 -22.97 -1.73 18.45
CA ASP A 268 -21.87 -1.59 19.40
C ASP A 268 -20.52 -1.31 18.73
N TYR A 269 -20.47 -1.35 17.39
CA TYR A 269 -19.24 -1.05 16.65
C TYR A 269 -18.93 0.45 16.69
N ARG A 270 -17.76 0.78 17.21
CA ARG A 270 -17.27 2.15 17.18
C ARG A 270 -16.41 2.37 15.94
N ILE A 271 -16.83 3.32 15.14
CA ILE A 271 -16.10 3.75 13.94
C ILE A 271 -14.70 4.21 14.34
N VAL A 272 -13.69 3.85 13.55
CA VAL A 272 -12.32 4.34 13.73
C VAL A 272 -12.33 5.86 13.59
N GLY A 273 -12.01 6.57 14.68
CA GLY A 273 -12.15 8.01 14.79
C GLY A 273 -11.20 8.82 13.89
N ALA A 274 -11.33 10.12 13.97
CA ALA A 274 -10.36 11.05 13.39
C ALA A 274 -9.06 11.05 14.21
N ALA A 275 -7.92 11.31 13.57
CA ALA A 275 -6.69 11.60 14.29
C ALA A 275 -6.90 12.86 15.12
N GLY A 276 -6.57 12.79 16.42
CA GLY A 276 -6.86 13.85 17.35
C GLY A 276 -8.25 13.79 18.01
N ASN A 277 -9.18 12.98 17.48
CA ASN A 277 -10.47 12.77 18.13
C ASN A 277 -11.02 11.38 17.82
N ALA A 278 -10.67 10.40 18.64
CA ALA A 278 -11.09 9.01 18.48
C ALA A 278 -12.61 8.79 18.60
N GLU A 279 -13.34 9.75 19.18
CA GLU A 279 -14.80 9.64 19.38
C GLU A 279 -15.61 10.20 18.19
N ARG A 280 -14.98 10.97 17.31
CA ARG A 280 -15.63 11.60 16.16
C ARG A 280 -15.17 10.99 14.85
N GLY A 281 -15.66 9.81 14.54
CA GLY A 281 -15.52 9.25 13.20
C GLY A 281 -16.32 10.06 12.19
N GLN A 282 -15.68 10.63 11.17
CA GLN A 282 -16.37 11.22 10.04
C GLN A 282 -16.80 10.12 9.07
N ARG A 283 -18.02 10.22 8.56
CA ARG A 283 -18.49 9.35 7.47
C ARG A 283 -17.88 9.81 6.14
N CYS A 284 -17.63 8.88 5.23
CA CYS A 284 -17.21 9.22 3.88
C CYS A 284 -18.35 9.88 3.11
N GLU A 285 -18.11 11.10 2.66
CA GLU A 285 -19.10 11.90 1.90
C GLU A 285 -18.78 11.92 0.40
N GLY A 286 -17.80 11.15 -0.05
CA GLY A 286 -17.43 11.12 -1.46
C GLY A 286 -16.86 12.44 -1.97
N ASN A 287 -16.09 13.14 -1.16
CA ASN A 287 -15.52 14.45 -1.48
C ASN A 287 -14.36 14.42 -2.47
N SER A 288 -14.06 13.27 -3.02
CA SER A 288 -13.04 13.05 -4.05
C SER A 288 -11.59 13.32 -3.65
N SER A 289 -11.32 13.58 -2.39
CA SER A 289 -9.99 13.95 -1.90
C SER A 289 -9.39 12.86 -1.01
N CYS A 290 -9.32 11.62 -1.51
CA CYS A 290 -8.64 10.53 -0.80
C CYS A 290 -7.12 10.70 -0.82
N ILE A 291 -6.60 11.34 -1.87
CA ILE A 291 -5.19 11.62 -2.11
C ILE A 291 -5.07 13.14 -2.33
N PRO A 292 -4.05 13.80 -1.82
CA PRO A 292 -2.95 13.29 -0.97
C PRO A 292 -3.39 12.88 0.43
N ILE A 293 -4.42 13.49 1.01
CA ILE A 293 -5.01 13.14 2.30
C ILE A 293 -6.53 13.27 2.27
N CYS A 294 -7.22 12.53 3.15
CA CYS A 294 -8.66 12.68 3.37
C CYS A 294 -8.94 13.80 4.36
N PRO A 295 -9.40 14.99 3.93
CA PRO A 295 -9.55 16.14 4.82
C PRO A 295 -10.60 15.92 5.93
N VAL A 296 -11.62 15.11 5.68
CA VAL A 296 -12.64 14.74 6.68
C VAL A 296 -12.25 13.51 7.51
N GLN A 297 -11.06 12.96 7.28
CA GLN A 297 -10.51 11.79 7.96
C GLN A 297 -11.44 10.57 8.03
N ALA A 298 -12.35 10.42 7.09
CA ALA A 298 -13.17 9.22 6.95
C ALA A 298 -12.34 7.99 6.54
N LYS A 299 -11.27 8.20 5.78
CA LYS A 299 -10.34 7.14 5.39
C LYS A 299 -9.42 6.78 6.56
N TYR A 300 -9.22 5.49 6.79
CA TYR A 300 -8.25 5.02 7.78
C TYR A 300 -6.82 5.44 7.39
N ASN A 301 -6.05 5.83 8.40
CA ASN A 301 -4.61 5.95 8.37
C ASN A 301 -4.00 5.53 9.72
N ALA A 302 -2.71 5.21 9.73
CA ALA A 302 -2.05 4.69 10.92
C ALA A 302 -1.92 5.70 12.07
N LEU A 303 -2.07 7.01 11.81
CA LEU A 303 -2.13 8.01 12.88
C LEU A 303 -3.27 7.74 13.86
N LYS A 304 -4.40 7.20 13.39
CA LYS A 304 -5.54 6.85 14.24
C LYS A 304 -5.17 5.78 15.26
N THR A 305 -4.46 4.73 14.82
CA THR A 305 -3.95 3.67 15.70
C THR A 305 -2.87 4.19 16.65
N LEU A 306 -1.94 5.00 16.15
CA LEU A 306 -0.89 5.63 16.97
C LEU A 306 -1.49 6.58 18.01
N TYR A 307 -2.49 7.36 17.63
CA TYR A 307 -3.20 8.26 18.54
C TYR A 307 -3.89 7.49 19.66
N GLU A 308 -4.56 6.37 19.33
CA GLU A 308 -5.17 5.50 20.35
C GLU A 308 -4.13 5.00 21.35
N LEU A 309 -2.95 4.61 20.87
CA LEU A 309 -1.84 4.18 21.74
C LEU A 309 -1.37 5.29 22.69
N ILE A 310 -1.27 6.52 22.21
CA ILE A 310 -0.81 7.66 23.00
C ILE A 310 -1.88 8.10 23.99
N VAL A 311 -3.15 8.16 23.60
CA VAL A 311 -4.25 8.63 24.46
C VAL A 311 -4.62 7.58 25.51
N ARG A 312 -4.71 6.30 25.13
CA ARG A 312 -4.96 5.22 26.08
C ARG A 312 -3.81 4.94 27.03
N TYR A 313 -2.58 5.18 26.58
CA TYR A 313 -1.36 4.88 27.30
C TYR A 313 -0.43 6.11 27.31
N PRO A 314 -0.90 7.26 27.87
CA PRO A 314 -0.15 8.49 27.81
C PRO A 314 1.21 8.35 28.51
N TRP A 315 2.22 8.93 27.89
CA TRP A 315 3.59 9.03 28.37
C TRP A 315 3.71 9.69 29.74
N GLU A 316 2.87 10.66 30.08
CA GLU A 316 2.92 11.36 31.36
C GLU A 316 2.44 10.46 32.50
N LEU A 317 3.36 9.66 33.02
CA LEU A 317 3.30 9.29 34.42
C LEU A 317 3.24 10.57 35.22
N LYS A 318 2.11 10.83 35.88
CA LYS A 318 2.10 11.84 36.94
C LYS A 318 3.29 11.51 37.82
N LYS A 319 4.14 12.52 38.15
CA LYS A 319 5.41 12.40 38.87
C LYS A 319 5.39 11.53 40.15
N ASN A 320 4.25 11.05 40.58
CA ASN A 320 4.03 10.30 41.82
C ASN A 320 3.72 8.81 41.64
N GLU A 321 3.63 8.28 40.40
CA GLU A 321 3.43 6.84 40.21
C GLU A 321 4.79 6.13 40.11
N LYS A 322 5.32 5.69 41.25
CA LYS A 322 6.54 4.86 41.36
C LYS A 322 6.37 3.44 40.83
N ASP A 323 5.21 3.11 40.31
CA ASP A 323 4.87 1.74 39.97
C ASP A 323 4.82 1.54 38.46
N GLY A 324 5.67 0.67 37.94
CA GLY A 324 5.75 0.27 36.52
C GLY A 324 4.53 -0.53 36.01
N THR A 325 3.33 -0.15 36.44
CA THR A 325 2.07 -0.85 36.18
C THR A 325 1.37 -0.43 34.89
N ARG A 326 1.88 0.57 34.16
CA ARG A 326 1.30 1.04 32.88
C ARG A 326 2.23 0.85 31.70
N ALA A 327 1.68 0.40 30.59
CA ALA A 327 2.39 0.33 29.34
C ALA A 327 2.82 1.74 28.89
N ARG A 328 4.04 1.84 28.37
CA ARG A 328 4.61 3.09 27.86
C ARG A 328 4.95 2.93 26.39
N VAL A 329 4.37 3.77 25.55
CA VAL A 329 4.73 3.87 24.13
C VAL A 329 5.36 5.22 23.87
N ASP A 330 6.65 5.21 23.53
CA ASP A 330 7.40 6.39 23.11
C ASP A 330 7.44 6.44 21.60
N ILE A 331 7.12 7.58 20.98
CA ILE A 331 7.29 7.81 19.55
C ILE A 331 8.34 8.92 19.37
N ARG A 332 9.40 8.59 18.64
CA ARG A 332 10.44 9.54 18.26
C ARG A 332 10.42 9.74 16.75
N SER A 333 9.85 10.86 16.32
CA SER A 333 9.92 11.32 14.93
C SER A 333 11.29 11.92 14.60
N GLN A 334 11.56 12.17 13.33
CA GLN A 334 12.82 12.70 12.83
C GLN A 334 14.05 11.89 13.31
N SER A 335 13.85 10.57 13.45
CA SER A 335 14.81 9.63 14.01
C SER A 335 15.06 8.49 13.02
N VAL A 336 16.10 8.63 12.20
CA VAL A 336 16.42 7.74 11.10
C VAL A 336 17.33 6.62 11.58
N ALA A 337 16.85 5.36 11.51
CA ALA A 337 17.67 4.19 11.81
C ALA A 337 18.80 4.07 10.77
N MET A 338 20.03 4.03 11.27
CA MET A 338 21.25 3.97 10.47
C MET A 338 21.86 2.57 10.43
N GLU A 339 21.71 1.81 11.51
CA GLU A 339 22.33 0.51 11.66
C GLU A 339 21.59 -0.37 12.67
N VAL A 340 21.46 -1.65 12.34
CA VAL A 340 21.10 -2.72 13.26
C VAL A 340 22.40 -3.34 13.78
N THR A 341 22.78 -3.03 15.00
CA THR A 341 23.98 -3.62 15.63
C THR A 341 23.66 -5.04 16.11
N HIS A 342 24.54 -5.98 15.86
CA HIS A 342 24.33 -7.37 16.25
C HIS A 342 25.64 -8.06 16.64
N ALA A 343 25.56 -9.01 17.56
CA ALA A 343 26.66 -9.85 17.99
C ALA A 343 26.13 -11.19 18.49
N THR A 344 26.93 -12.24 18.36
CA THR A 344 26.62 -13.60 18.87
C THR A 344 25.22 -14.11 18.49
N GLY A 345 24.78 -13.78 17.26
CA GLY A 345 23.49 -14.23 16.72
C GLY A 345 22.27 -13.47 17.24
N ASN A 346 22.44 -12.33 17.89
CA ASN A 346 21.32 -11.47 18.34
C ASN A 346 21.55 -10.01 17.97
N VAL A 347 20.47 -9.27 17.78
CA VAL A 347 20.51 -7.80 17.72
C VAL A 347 20.85 -7.27 19.11
N THR A 348 21.80 -6.37 19.17
CA THR A 348 22.27 -5.71 20.40
C THR A 348 21.77 -4.28 20.53
N GLY A 349 21.34 -3.64 19.42
CA GLY A 349 20.82 -2.28 19.43
C GLY A 349 20.43 -1.77 18.05
N ILE A 350 19.78 -0.61 18.03
CA ILE A 350 19.56 0.21 16.84
C ILE A 350 20.31 1.51 17.01
N ARG A 351 21.22 1.80 16.08
CA ARG A 351 21.87 3.10 15.97
C ARG A 351 21.06 3.99 15.05
N TYR A 352 20.73 5.23 15.47
CA TYR A 352 19.92 6.15 14.69
C TYR A 352 20.45 7.57 14.78
N LYS A 353 20.14 8.39 13.75
CA LYS A 353 20.39 9.84 13.75
C LYS A 353 19.08 10.57 13.89
N ARG A 354 19.08 11.55 14.80
CA ARG A 354 17.99 12.51 14.93
C ARG A 354 18.36 13.80 14.22
N TYR A 355 17.54 14.26 13.30
CA TYR A 355 17.69 15.54 12.61
C TYR A 355 16.66 16.55 13.14
N TYR A 356 16.91 17.83 12.86
CA TYR A 356 16.13 18.94 13.42
C TYR A 356 15.80 19.96 12.34
N ASP A 357 14.66 20.65 12.49
CA ASP A 357 14.17 21.65 11.53
C ASP A 357 14.77 23.04 11.73
N ASP A 358 15.49 23.24 12.83
CA ASP A 358 16.11 24.52 13.21
C ASP A 358 17.56 24.66 12.71
N GLY A 359 18.01 23.77 11.84
CA GLY A 359 19.36 23.79 11.26
C GLY A 359 20.48 23.26 12.16
N ARG A 360 20.17 22.75 13.36
CA ARG A 360 21.17 22.08 14.20
C ARG A 360 21.72 20.82 13.51
N PRO A 361 22.99 20.49 13.75
CA PRO A 361 23.56 19.24 13.28
C PRO A 361 22.77 18.03 13.81
N PRO A 362 22.62 16.95 13.01
CA PRO A 362 22.03 15.72 13.49
C PRO A 362 22.82 15.13 14.68
N THR A 363 22.11 14.54 15.62
CA THR A 363 22.71 13.83 16.77
C THR A 363 22.60 12.33 16.61
N GLU A 364 23.64 11.61 17.03
CA GLU A 364 23.67 10.15 17.00
C GLU A 364 23.25 9.56 18.34
N HIS A 365 22.49 8.46 18.25
CA HIS A 365 21.95 7.76 19.40
C HIS A 365 21.98 6.25 19.16
N THR A 366 22.02 5.52 20.26
CA THR A 366 21.81 4.06 20.26
C THR A 366 20.72 3.73 21.26
N VAL A 367 19.88 2.76 20.92
CA VAL A 367 18.84 2.25 21.81
C VAL A 367 18.90 0.74 21.85
N THR A 368 18.67 0.18 23.04
CA THR A 368 18.70 -1.26 23.30
C THR A 368 17.31 -1.78 23.67
N ALA A 369 17.01 -3.03 23.28
CA ALA A 369 15.74 -3.67 23.61
C ALA A 369 15.91 -5.20 23.75
N ARG A 370 14.88 -5.84 24.31
CA ARG A 370 14.78 -7.32 24.33
C ARG A 370 14.42 -7.85 22.94
N THR A 371 13.50 -7.14 22.24
CA THR A 371 13.00 -7.51 20.92
C THR A 371 13.01 -6.29 20.00
N TYR A 372 13.32 -6.50 18.73
CA TYR A 372 13.39 -5.47 17.70
C TYR A 372 12.45 -5.80 16.55
N VAL A 373 11.82 -4.76 15.99
CA VAL A 373 10.93 -4.88 14.82
C VAL A 373 11.33 -3.84 13.79
N LEU A 374 11.62 -4.28 12.57
CA LEU A 374 11.78 -3.40 11.41
C LEU A 374 10.44 -3.32 10.67
N ALA A 375 9.89 -2.13 10.57
CA ALA A 375 8.59 -1.81 9.97
C ALA A 375 8.66 -0.59 9.03
N ALA A 376 9.85 -0.33 8.45
CA ALA A 376 10.20 0.90 7.76
C ALA A 376 9.95 0.89 6.24
N ASN A 377 9.00 0.11 5.73
CA ASN A 377 8.79 -0.16 4.31
C ASN A 377 9.70 -1.27 3.76
N ALA A 378 9.28 -1.92 2.67
CA ALA A 378 10.03 -3.03 2.06
C ALA A 378 11.43 -2.61 1.60
N ILE A 379 11.55 -1.45 0.95
CA ILE A 379 12.83 -0.94 0.43
C ILE A 379 13.74 -0.51 1.58
N GLU A 380 13.22 0.23 2.55
CA GLU A 380 14.01 0.75 3.67
C GLU A 380 14.49 -0.35 4.63
N ASN A 381 13.64 -1.37 4.89
CA ASN A 381 14.07 -2.54 5.67
C ASN A 381 15.25 -3.25 4.99
N ALA A 382 15.15 -3.47 3.67
CA ALA A 382 16.21 -4.09 2.90
C ALA A 382 17.50 -3.27 2.91
N THR A 383 17.41 -1.96 2.67
CA THR A 383 18.55 -1.03 2.67
C THR A 383 19.24 -1.02 4.04
N LEU A 384 18.46 -0.96 5.13
CA LEU A 384 19.00 -0.98 6.49
C LEU A 384 19.70 -2.31 6.81
N LEU A 385 19.10 -3.44 6.44
CA LEU A 385 19.69 -4.77 6.68
C LEU A 385 20.96 -4.98 5.87
N LEU A 386 21.00 -4.56 4.61
CA LEU A 386 22.19 -4.62 3.76
C LEU A 386 23.33 -3.76 4.32
N ALA A 387 23.03 -2.52 4.69
CA ALA A 387 24.00 -1.60 5.29
C ALA A 387 24.56 -2.13 6.63
N SER A 388 23.73 -2.83 7.40
CA SER A 388 24.08 -3.42 8.70
C SER A 388 24.73 -4.81 8.57
N LYS A 389 24.78 -5.39 7.37
CA LYS A 389 25.19 -6.80 7.14
C LYS A 389 24.42 -7.79 8.03
N ALA A 390 23.14 -7.48 8.31
CA ALA A 390 22.29 -8.20 9.23
C ALA A 390 21.27 -9.09 8.50
N ALA A 391 20.91 -10.24 9.08
CA ALA A 391 19.83 -11.13 8.64
C ALA A 391 19.90 -11.56 7.15
N ASN A 392 21.10 -11.73 6.58
CA ASN A 392 21.26 -11.99 5.14
C ASN A 392 22.11 -13.24 4.83
N ARG A 393 22.11 -14.25 5.70
CA ARG A 393 22.80 -15.53 5.43
C ARG A 393 22.23 -16.22 4.18
N SER A 394 20.93 -16.10 3.95
CA SER A 394 20.24 -16.62 2.75
C SER A 394 20.61 -15.88 1.47
N ARG A 395 21.20 -14.68 1.54
CA ARG A 395 21.42 -13.75 0.43
C ARG A 395 20.11 -13.30 -0.25
N GLN A 396 18.98 -13.38 0.47
CA GLN A 396 17.65 -13.00 -0.05
C GLN A 396 17.23 -11.58 0.33
N VAL A 397 17.94 -10.90 1.23
CA VAL A 397 17.63 -9.50 1.57
C VAL A 397 17.80 -8.62 0.33
N GLY A 398 16.79 -7.82 0.06
CA GLY A 398 16.69 -6.92 -1.08
C GLY A 398 16.15 -7.58 -2.36
N ARG A 399 16.18 -8.89 -2.52
CA ARG A 399 15.75 -9.61 -3.71
C ARG A 399 14.23 -9.77 -3.78
N ASN A 400 13.73 -10.15 -4.96
CA ASN A 400 12.31 -10.42 -5.21
C ASN A 400 11.42 -9.18 -5.04
N LEU A 401 11.95 -8.00 -5.36
CA LEU A 401 11.16 -6.77 -5.37
C LEU A 401 10.04 -6.90 -6.40
N MET A 402 8.82 -6.66 -5.96
CA MET A 402 7.62 -6.68 -6.80
C MET A 402 6.76 -5.44 -6.53
N ASP A 403 5.96 -5.10 -7.54
CA ASP A 403 4.85 -4.17 -7.47
C ASP A 403 3.71 -4.70 -8.35
N HIS A 404 2.54 -4.09 -8.36
CA HIS A 404 1.57 -4.31 -9.42
C HIS A 404 1.89 -3.37 -10.59
N PRO A 405 2.31 -3.90 -11.75
CA PRO A 405 2.36 -3.10 -12.96
C PRO A 405 0.95 -2.69 -13.34
N LEU A 406 0.71 -1.38 -13.49
CA LEU A 406 -0.59 -0.84 -13.86
C LEU A 406 -0.63 -0.51 -15.34
N LEU A 407 -1.59 -1.08 -16.05
CA LEU A 407 -2.03 -0.55 -17.32
C LEU A 407 -3.24 0.36 -17.05
N LEU A 408 -3.07 1.65 -17.26
CA LEU A 408 -4.13 2.64 -17.04
C LEU A 408 -4.77 2.98 -18.37
N THR A 409 -6.09 2.92 -18.40
CA THR A 409 -6.87 3.25 -19.59
C THR A 409 -7.98 4.22 -19.22
N TRP A 410 -8.31 5.16 -20.13
CA TRP A 410 -9.42 6.06 -19.93
C TRP A 410 -10.16 6.30 -21.23
N GLY A 411 -11.37 6.83 -21.12
CA GLY A 411 -12.19 7.16 -22.27
C GLY A 411 -13.29 8.16 -21.93
N LEU A 412 -14.02 8.56 -22.97
CA LEU A 412 -15.18 9.42 -22.86
C LEU A 412 -16.46 8.60 -23.07
N LEU A 413 -17.27 8.51 -22.04
CA LEU A 413 -18.61 7.92 -22.13
C LEU A 413 -19.57 8.83 -22.89
N LYS A 414 -20.64 8.25 -23.41
CA LYS A 414 -21.71 9.03 -24.08
C LYS A 414 -22.45 9.94 -23.12
N GLU A 415 -22.59 9.51 -21.86
CA GLU A 415 -23.29 10.23 -20.82
C GLU A 415 -22.33 10.82 -19.78
N SER A 416 -22.77 11.86 -19.12
CA SER A 416 -22.05 12.45 -17.99
C SER A 416 -22.19 11.56 -16.76
N VAL A 417 -21.09 10.96 -16.31
CA VAL A 417 -21.03 10.05 -15.16
C VAL A 417 -20.43 10.68 -13.91
N GLY A 418 -19.68 11.78 -14.07
CA GLY A 418 -19.12 12.52 -12.96
C GLY A 418 -18.12 11.73 -12.12
N ALA A 419 -17.25 10.94 -12.74
CA ALA A 419 -16.27 10.09 -12.07
C ALA A 419 -15.34 10.83 -11.09
N TYR A 420 -15.21 12.15 -11.23
CA TYR A 420 -14.47 13.03 -10.32
C TYR A 420 -15.20 13.30 -8.99
N ARG A 421 -16.44 12.85 -8.80
CA ARG A 421 -17.25 13.08 -7.59
C ARG A 421 -17.25 11.93 -6.61
N GLY A 422 -16.50 10.88 -6.88
CA GLY A 422 -16.55 9.69 -6.09
C GLY A 422 -15.53 9.67 -4.94
N PRO A 423 -15.68 8.69 -4.05
CA PRO A 423 -14.77 8.45 -2.92
C PRO A 423 -13.52 7.63 -3.32
N GLY A 424 -13.04 7.75 -4.52
CA GLY A 424 -12.06 6.88 -5.12
C GLY A 424 -12.71 5.67 -5.79
N SER A 425 -11.99 4.56 -5.94
CA SER A 425 -12.57 3.35 -6.50
C SER A 425 -13.56 2.70 -5.54
N THR A 426 -14.80 2.55 -5.96
CA THR A 426 -15.86 1.88 -5.19
C THR A 426 -16.25 0.53 -5.76
N SER A 427 -15.78 0.20 -6.97
CA SER A 427 -16.09 -1.07 -7.63
C SER A 427 -14.96 -1.57 -8.52
N GLY A 428 -15.09 -2.80 -8.97
CA GLY A 428 -14.16 -3.44 -9.88
C GLY A 428 -14.76 -4.66 -10.57
N ILE A 429 -13.96 -5.28 -11.44
CA ILE A 429 -14.31 -6.51 -12.14
C ILE A 429 -13.39 -7.63 -11.65
N PRO A 430 -13.81 -8.47 -10.72
CA PRO A 430 -12.95 -9.48 -10.09
C PRO A 430 -12.77 -10.75 -10.92
N ALA A 431 -13.44 -10.90 -12.06
CA ALA A 431 -13.41 -12.12 -12.87
C ALA A 431 -12.00 -12.56 -13.31
N PHE A 432 -11.07 -11.62 -13.41
CA PHE A 432 -9.70 -11.87 -13.85
C PHE A 432 -8.70 -12.14 -12.72
N ARG A 433 -9.17 -12.22 -11.48
CA ARG A 433 -8.28 -12.35 -10.31
C ARG A 433 -7.76 -13.76 -10.07
N ASP A 434 -8.43 -14.76 -10.60
CA ASP A 434 -8.03 -16.16 -10.43
C ASP A 434 -8.60 -17.05 -11.54
N GLY A 435 -7.92 -18.17 -11.83
CA GLY A 435 -8.33 -19.15 -12.82
C GLY A 435 -7.16 -19.95 -13.38
N ALA A 436 -7.47 -20.98 -14.17
CA ALA A 436 -6.45 -21.86 -14.77
C ALA A 436 -5.46 -21.09 -15.67
N PHE A 437 -5.87 -19.98 -16.25
CA PHE A 437 -5.01 -19.14 -17.11
C PHE A 437 -3.74 -18.62 -16.41
N ARG A 438 -3.66 -18.69 -15.08
CA ARG A 438 -2.49 -18.23 -14.31
C ARG A 438 -1.25 -19.13 -14.46
N ASP A 439 -1.37 -20.26 -15.12
CA ASP A 439 -0.20 -21.04 -15.56
C ASP A 439 0.46 -20.43 -16.82
N GLU A 440 -0.29 -19.66 -17.62
CA GLU A 440 0.16 -19.01 -18.85
C GLU A 440 0.37 -17.49 -18.70
N ARG A 441 -0.51 -16.81 -17.99
CA ARG A 441 -0.60 -15.35 -17.89
C ARG A 441 -0.84 -14.91 -16.45
N THR A 442 -0.44 -13.70 -16.12
CA THR A 442 -0.74 -13.11 -14.82
C THR A 442 -2.24 -12.94 -14.63
N ALA A 443 -2.69 -13.08 -13.39
CA ALA A 443 -3.98 -12.54 -13.00
C ALA A 443 -3.93 -11.00 -12.93
N PHE A 444 -5.09 -10.38 -13.00
CA PHE A 444 -5.19 -8.93 -12.81
C PHE A 444 -6.50 -8.54 -12.14
N ARG A 445 -6.40 -7.52 -11.32
CA ARG A 445 -7.55 -6.80 -10.79
C ARG A 445 -7.92 -5.69 -11.76
N VAL A 446 -9.22 -5.53 -11.97
CA VAL A 446 -9.74 -4.41 -12.76
C VAL A 446 -10.46 -3.46 -11.81
N GLU A 447 -9.97 -2.24 -11.75
CA GLU A 447 -10.52 -1.18 -10.90
C GLU A 447 -11.24 -0.14 -11.74
N ILE A 448 -12.49 0.16 -11.38
CA ILE A 448 -13.27 1.22 -12.01
C ILE A 448 -12.93 2.53 -11.30
N GLY A 449 -12.32 3.44 -12.02
CA GLY A 449 -11.74 4.66 -11.49
C GLY A 449 -12.78 5.77 -11.25
N ASN A 450 -13.19 5.91 -10.00
CA ASN A 450 -13.99 7.02 -9.51
C ASN A 450 -13.14 7.88 -8.56
N TRP A 451 -12.04 8.43 -9.09
CA TRP A 451 -10.88 8.88 -8.32
C TRP A 451 -10.88 10.36 -7.98
N GLY A 452 -11.95 11.04 -8.26
CA GLY A 452 -12.07 12.44 -7.91
C GLY A 452 -11.10 13.34 -8.68
N TRP A 453 -10.35 14.13 -7.94
CA TRP A 453 -9.45 15.13 -8.51
C TRP A 453 -8.24 14.55 -9.24
N ASN A 454 -7.93 13.30 -9.04
CA ASN A 454 -6.85 12.60 -9.76
C ASN A 454 -7.31 11.93 -11.05
N PHE A 455 -8.44 12.35 -11.55
CA PHE A 455 -9.08 11.75 -12.68
C PHE A 455 -9.01 12.66 -13.91
N PRO A 456 -8.78 12.09 -15.06
CA PRO A 456 -8.15 10.80 -15.40
C PRO A 456 -6.62 10.85 -15.34
N GLU A 457 -6.07 12.02 -15.20
CA GLU A 457 -4.66 12.36 -15.34
C GLU A 457 -4.12 13.13 -14.16
N ASN A 458 -4.13 12.57 -13.01
CA ASN A 458 -3.63 13.19 -11.78
C ASN A 458 -4.41 14.41 -11.27
N ALA A 459 -5.00 15.25 -12.13
CA ALA A 459 -5.87 16.36 -11.71
C ALA A 459 -6.78 16.85 -12.86
N PRO A 460 -8.02 17.31 -12.59
CA PRO A 460 -8.87 17.89 -13.62
C PRO A 460 -8.28 19.11 -14.31
N TYR A 461 -7.37 19.83 -13.65
CA TYR A 461 -6.75 21.00 -14.24
C TYR A 461 -5.81 20.64 -15.41
N ASP A 462 -5.25 19.44 -15.46
CA ASP A 462 -4.43 18.98 -16.60
C ASP A 462 -5.27 18.95 -17.87
N THR A 463 -6.50 18.44 -17.80
CA THR A 463 -7.47 18.55 -18.90
C THR A 463 -7.71 20.00 -19.29
N VAL A 464 -7.82 20.90 -18.31
CA VAL A 464 -8.01 22.33 -18.58
C VAL A 464 -6.75 22.93 -19.24
N LEU A 465 -5.57 22.61 -18.76
CA LEU A 465 -4.30 23.06 -19.35
C LEU A 465 -4.17 22.59 -20.80
N ASP A 466 -4.50 21.36 -21.10
CA ASP A 466 -4.50 20.82 -22.47
C ASP A 466 -5.46 21.61 -23.40
N LEU A 467 -6.61 22.00 -22.87
CA LEU A 467 -7.59 22.79 -23.64
C LEU A 467 -7.18 24.25 -23.82
N VAL A 468 -6.38 24.80 -22.92
CA VAL A 468 -5.89 26.18 -22.92
C VAL A 468 -4.51 26.30 -23.56
N GLY A 469 -3.66 25.29 -23.33
CA GLY A 469 -2.21 25.38 -23.58
C GLY A 469 -1.79 25.44 -25.04
N GLY A 470 -2.65 25.06 -25.94
CA GLY A 470 -2.41 25.22 -27.36
C GLY A 470 -1.35 24.29 -27.95
N GLY A 471 -0.75 23.94 -28.58
CA GLY A 471 0.09 23.17 -29.48
C GLY A 471 -0.39 23.48 -30.89
N GLU A 472 -0.61 22.48 -31.68
CA GLU A 472 -1.17 22.61 -33.03
C GLU A 472 -2.69 22.93 -33.06
N LYS A 473 -3.34 23.05 -31.88
CA LYS A 473 -4.79 23.23 -31.74
C LYS A 473 -5.19 24.64 -31.30
N PRO A 474 -6.41 25.10 -31.65
CA PRO A 474 -6.90 26.39 -31.18
C PRO A 474 -6.98 26.42 -29.65
N GLN A 475 -6.35 27.41 -29.05
CA GLN A 475 -6.46 27.70 -27.62
C GLN A 475 -7.89 28.06 -27.28
N LEU A 476 -8.49 27.35 -26.34
CA LEU A 476 -9.82 27.65 -25.86
C LEU A 476 -9.78 28.65 -24.71
N TYR A 477 -10.68 29.62 -24.72
CA TYR A 477 -10.86 30.57 -23.62
C TYR A 477 -12.32 31.00 -23.46
N GLY A 478 -12.64 31.64 -22.34
CA GLY A 478 -13.94 32.20 -22.05
C GLY A 478 -15.09 31.19 -22.14
N LYS A 479 -16.16 31.55 -22.89
CA LYS A 479 -17.36 30.71 -23.02
C LYS A 479 -17.08 29.37 -23.69
N ASN A 480 -16.17 29.32 -24.66
CA ASN A 480 -15.84 28.11 -25.40
C ASN A 480 -15.08 27.12 -24.50
N LEU A 481 -14.13 27.61 -23.71
CA LEU A 481 -13.45 26.78 -22.72
C LEU A 481 -14.44 26.20 -21.70
N ARG A 482 -15.28 27.03 -21.08
CA ARG A 482 -16.28 26.55 -20.12
C ARG A 482 -17.23 25.51 -20.71
N ARG A 483 -17.70 25.72 -21.92
CA ARG A 483 -18.56 24.75 -22.62
C ARG A 483 -17.81 23.44 -22.81
N ARG A 484 -16.58 23.49 -23.30
CA ARG A 484 -15.79 22.29 -23.57
C ARG A 484 -15.42 21.51 -22.32
N ILE A 485 -15.06 22.17 -21.23
CA ILE A 485 -14.86 21.55 -19.91
C ILE A 485 -16.14 20.81 -19.47
N GLY A 486 -17.30 21.47 -19.57
CA GLY A 486 -18.59 20.87 -19.21
C GLY A 486 -18.99 19.67 -20.07
N GLU A 487 -18.52 19.60 -21.31
CA GLU A 487 -18.76 18.48 -22.23
C GLU A 487 -17.81 17.30 -21.96
N ILE A 488 -16.56 17.55 -21.56
CA ILE A 488 -15.52 16.51 -21.48
C ILE A 488 -15.41 15.94 -20.06
N VAL A 489 -15.13 16.79 -19.08
CA VAL A 489 -14.77 16.34 -17.72
C VAL A 489 -15.84 15.43 -17.09
N PRO A 490 -17.14 15.72 -17.19
CA PRO A 490 -18.17 14.85 -16.62
C PRO A 490 -18.30 13.48 -17.29
N ARG A 491 -17.77 13.31 -18.49
CA ARG A 491 -17.85 12.09 -19.29
C ARG A 491 -16.58 11.22 -19.21
N GLN A 492 -15.50 11.77 -18.68
CA GLN A 492 -14.26 11.05 -18.49
C GLN A 492 -14.42 9.97 -17.43
N PHE A 493 -13.77 8.83 -17.65
CA PHE A 493 -13.61 7.79 -16.66
C PHE A 493 -12.31 7.02 -16.93
N ARG A 494 -11.90 6.22 -15.97
CA ARG A 494 -10.68 5.42 -16.05
C ARG A 494 -10.92 4.00 -15.58
N ILE A 495 -10.22 3.05 -16.21
CA ILE A 495 -10.05 1.69 -15.73
C ILE A 495 -8.57 1.45 -15.47
N ALA A 496 -8.26 0.90 -14.31
CA ALA A 496 -6.92 0.43 -13.98
C ALA A 496 -6.87 -1.10 -14.02
N TRP A 497 -5.87 -1.62 -14.72
CA TRP A 497 -5.55 -3.05 -14.81
C TRP A 497 -4.32 -3.28 -13.95
N GLU A 498 -4.49 -3.82 -12.76
CA GLU A 498 -3.42 -4.13 -11.81
C GLU A 498 -2.98 -5.57 -12.03
N LEU A 499 -1.86 -5.77 -12.71
CA LEU A 499 -1.32 -7.10 -12.99
C LEU A 499 -0.57 -7.64 -11.77
N GLU A 500 -0.73 -8.92 -11.45
CA GLU A 500 0.18 -9.55 -10.50
C GLU A 500 1.59 -9.60 -11.07
N GLN A 501 2.59 -9.64 -10.19
CA GLN A 501 3.99 -9.82 -10.57
C GLN A 501 4.57 -11.02 -9.84
N ASP A 502 5.32 -11.84 -10.57
CA ASP A 502 6.07 -12.95 -10.01
C ASP A 502 7.40 -12.46 -9.39
N PRO A 503 7.90 -13.13 -8.33
CA PRO A 503 9.16 -12.77 -7.72
C PRO A 503 10.33 -13.20 -8.60
N GLU A 504 11.24 -12.27 -8.87
CA GLU A 504 12.51 -12.53 -9.57
C GLU A 504 13.68 -12.00 -8.74
N GLU A 505 14.73 -12.79 -8.56
CA GLU A 505 15.90 -12.39 -7.78
C GLU A 505 16.68 -11.22 -8.39
N ARG A 506 16.55 -10.98 -9.71
CA ARG A 506 17.14 -9.84 -10.40
C ARG A 506 16.45 -8.52 -10.02
N ASN A 507 15.16 -8.56 -9.70
CA ASN A 507 14.43 -7.43 -9.16
C ASN A 507 14.81 -7.25 -7.69
N ARG A 508 15.58 -6.21 -7.41
CA ARG A 508 16.22 -6.10 -6.10
C ARG A 508 16.59 -4.68 -5.70
N VAL A 509 16.68 -4.50 -4.42
CA VAL A 509 17.30 -3.37 -3.76
C VAL A 509 18.74 -3.75 -3.41
N THR A 510 19.68 -2.90 -3.75
CA THR A 510 21.09 -2.99 -3.34
C THR A 510 21.52 -1.67 -2.70
N ILE A 511 22.74 -1.61 -2.20
CA ILE A 511 23.39 -0.38 -1.70
C ILE A 511 24.69 -0.17 -2.43
N ASP A 512 25.10 1.11 -2.57
CA ASP A 512 26.37 1.53 -3.12
C ASP A 512 26.88 2.71 -2.29
N ASP A 513 28.18 2.71 -1.99
CA ASP A 513 28.81 3.77 -1.21
C ASP A 513 28.82 5.14 -1.91
N ALA A 514 28.71 5.15 -3.24
CA ALA A 514 28.60 6.37 -4.03
C ALA A 514 27.28 7.13 -3.79
N TYR A 515 26.24 6.46 -3.32
CA TYR A 515 24.91 7.05 -3.16
C TYR A 515 24.50 7.13 -1.69
N ARG A 516 24.63 8.33 -1.11
CA ARG A 516 24.26 8.59 0.27
C ARG A 516 23.31 9.78 0.37
N ASP A 517 22.45 9.78 1.37
CA ASP A 517 21.60 10.92 1.71
C ASP A 517 22.32 11.96 2.59
N ALA A 518 21.64 13.03 2.91
CA ALA A 518 22.19 14.13 3.74
C ALA A 518 22.62 13.70 5.17
N LEU A 519 22.11 12.57 5.67
CA LEU A 519 22.53 11.99 6.95
C LEU A 519 23.69 11.00 6.81
N GLY A 520 24.14 10.73 5.58
CA GLY A 520 25.16 9.72 5.28
C GLY A 520 24.62 8.28 5.23
N LYS A 521 23.29 8.10 5.23
CA LYS A 521 22.65 6.79 5.01
C LYS A 521 22.72 6.42 3.53
N HIS A 522 22.93 5.14 3.23
CA HIS A 522 22.84 4.67 1.85
C HIS A 522 21.46 4.95 1.25
N ARG A 523 21.43 5.50 0.04
CA ARG A 523 20.23 5.57 -0.79
C ARG A 523 19.98 4.18 -1.42
N PRO A 524 18.72 3.73 -1.54
CA PRO A 524 18.42 2.46 -2.21
C PRO A 524 18.81 2.50 -3.68
N VAL A 525 19.52 1.48 -4.15
CA VAL A 525 19.80 1.26 -5.57
C VAL A 525 18.86 0.19 -6.06
N ILE A 526 17.97 0.56 -6.99
CA ILE A 526 16.87 -0.29 -7.46
C ILE A 526 17.24 -0.91 -8.81
N HIS A 527 17.14 -2.23 -8.90
CA HIS A 527 17.20 -2.98 -10.15
C HIS A 527 15.81 -3.58 -10.38
N TYR A 528 15.14 -3.15 -11.45
CA TYR A 528 13.78 -3.58 -11.73
C TYR A 528 13.56 -3.88 -13.20
N ASP A 529 12.76 -4.91 -13.45
CA ASP A 529 12.30 -5.31 -14.77
C ASP A 529 11.01 -6.14 -14.63
N LEU A 530 10.30 -6.34 -15.72
CA LEU A 530 9.16 -7.24 -15.80
C LEU A 530 9.57 -8.58 -16.40
N SER A 531 9.08 -9.68 -15.84
CA SER A 531 9.26 -11.02 -16.38
C SER A 531 8.51 -11.18 -17.69
N GLU A 532 8.88 -12.21 -18.46
CA GLU A 532 8.14 -12.59 -19.66
C GLU A 532 6.67 -12.94 -19.35
N TYR A 533 6.42 -13.54 -18.20
CA TYR A 533 5.08 -13.88 -17.72
C TYR A 533 4.20 -12.63 -17.56
N VAL A 534 4.75 -11.55 -17.00
CA VAL A 534 4.05 -10.26 -16.89
C VAL A 534 3.90 -9.58 -18.25
N ARG A 535 5.00 -9.51 -19.04
CA ARG A 535 4.99 -8.87 -20.36
C ARG A 535 3.97 -9.50 -21.29
N ALA A 536 3.88 -10.83 -21.31
CA ALA A 536 2.93 -11.58 -22.12
C ALA A 536 1.46 -11.34 -21.71
N SER A 537 1.21 -10.75 -20.53
CA SER A 537 -0.13 -10.44 -20.04
C SER A 537 -0.63 -9.04 -20.44
N LEU A 538 0.26 -8.15 -20.84
CA LEU A 538 -0.10 -6.79 -21.29
C LEU A 538 -1.07 -6.83 -22.50
N PRO A 539 -0.83 -7.62 -23.56
CA PRO A 539 -1.80 -7.78 -24.65
C PRO A 539 -3.17 -8.28 -24.19
N TRP A 540 -3.21 -9.15 -23.16
CA TRP A 540 -4.46 -9.66 -22.63
C TRP A 540 -5.26 -8.56 -21.91
N ALA A 541 -4.62 -7.78 -21.06
CA ALA A 541 -5.26 -6.65 -20.39
C ALA A 541 -5.75 -5.61 -21.42
N ALA A 542 -4.95 -5.31 -22.44
CA ALA A 542 -5.33 -4.40 -23.53
C ALA A 542 -6.52 -4.93 -24.34
N GLU A 543 -6.54 -6.21 -24.69
CA GLU A 543 -7.66 -6.83 -25.43
C GLU A 543 -8.94 -6.88 -24.58
N ALA A 544 -8.83 -7.22 -23.29
CA ALA A 544 -9.97 -7.16 -22.39
C ALA A 544 -10.53 -5.74 -22.28
N ASN A 545 -9.66 -4.74 -22.16
CA ASN A 545 -10.05 -3.33 -22.17
C ASN A 545 -10.78 -2.95 -23.46
N ARG A 546 -10.25 -3.38 -24.61
CA ARG A 546 -10.86 -3.12 -25.92
C ARG A 546 -12.30 -3.67 -25.99
N GLN A 547 -12.54 -4.88 -25.47
CA GLN A 547 -13.87 -5.47 -25.44
C GLN A 547 -14.82 -4.71 -24.50
N LEU A 548 -14.36 -4.33 -23.30
CA LEU A 548 -15.14 -3.50 -22.37
C LEU A 548 -15.50 -2.15 -22.99
N PHE A 549 -14.53 -1.45 -23.58
CA PHE A 549 -14.73 -0.14 -24.17
C PHE A 549 -15.65 -0.20 -25.41
N THR A 550 -15.52 -1.22 -26.23
CA THR A 550 -16.44 -1.46 -27.35
C THR A 550 -17.88 -1.62 -26.86
N ALA A 551 -18.08 -2.41 -25.81
CA ALA A 551 -19.40 -2.62 -25.23
C ALA A 551 -19.96 -1.36 -24.54
N LEU A 552 -19.10 -0.48 -24.02
CA LEU A 552 -19.47 0.85 -23.51
C LEU A 552 -19.74 1.86 -24.63
N GLY A 553 -19.53 1.47 -25.88
CA GLY A 553 -19.72 2.33 -27.05
C GLY A 553 -18.63 3.39 -27.22
N ILE A 554 -17.43 3.11 -26.71
CA ILE A 554 -16.24 3.95 -26.86
C ILE A 554 -15.45 3.46 -28.06
N ALA A 555 -15.06 4.38 -28.96
CA ALA A 555 -14.23 4.02 -30.11
C ALA A 555 -12.78 3.75 -29.64
N ASN A 556 -12.21 2.66 -30.15
CA ASN A 556 -10.82 2.26 -29.89
C ASN A 556 -9.85 3.20 -30.65
N LYS A 557 -9.64 4.39 -30.17
CA LYS A 557 -8.67 5.36 -30.69
C LYS A 557 -7.67 5.73 -29.62
N VAL A 558 -6.42 5.52 -29.91
CA VAL A 558 -5.28 5.87 -29.05
C VAL A 558 -4.90 7.33 -29.29
N ARG A 559 -5.77 8.27 -28.98
CA ARG A 559 -5.43 9.70 -29.09
C ARG A 559 -6.10 10.54 -28.04
N ARG A 560 -5.28 11.04 -27.14
CA ARG A 560 -5.64 11.91 -26.04
C ARG A 560 -6.11 13.32 -26.46
N PRO A 561 -5.45 14.04 -27.35
CA PRO A 561 -5.72 15.46 -27.47
C PRO A 561 -7.09 15.80 -28.00
N GLU A 562 -7.81 14.85 -28.53
CA GLU A 562 -9.05 15.17 -29.23
C GLU A 562 -10.24 15.02 -28.35
N TYR A 563 -10.14 14.31 -27.23
CA TYR A 563 -11.26 14.06 -26.31
C TYR A 563 -12.60 13.83 -27.02
N GLU A 564 -12.57 13.49 -28.30
CA GLU A 564 -13.75 13.49 -29.15
C GLU A 564 -14.45 12.16 -29.21
N SER A 565 -13.73 11.07 -29.03
CA SER A 565 -14.32 9.72 -29.10
C SER A 565 -13.28 8.69 -28.68
N GLY A 566 -12.68 8.86 -27.49
CA GLY A 566 -11.51 8.12 -27.39
C GLY A 566 -11.50 6.95 -26.46
N ASP A 567 -11.07 5.89 -26.98
CA ASP A 567 -10.33 4.90 -26.25
C ASP A 567 -8.90 5.42 -26.05
N TYR A 568 -8.39 5.26 -24.83
CA TYR A 568 -7.08 5.68 -24.49
C TYR A 568 -6.41 4.62 -23.60
N SER A 569 -5.50 3.89 -24.21
CA SER A 569 -4.80 2.79 -23.51
C SER A 569 -3.65 3.25 -22.61
N HIS A 570 -3.28 4.52 -22.69
CA HIS A 570 -2.29 5.15 -21.81
C HIS A 570 -2.61 6.64 -21.71
N TYR A 571 -2.33 7.27 -20.60
CA TYR A 571 -2.66 8.66 -20.37
C TYR A 571 -1.46 9.57 -20.17
N ASP A 572 -0.28 9.02 -20.20
CA ASP A 572 0.97 9.81 -20.14
C ASP A 572 2.02 9.24 -21.07
N THR A 573 2.18 9.87 -22.24
CA THR A 573 3.20 9.50 -23.22
C THR A 573 4.59 9.95 -22.83
N SER A 574 4.72 10.84 -21.84
CA SER A 574 6.01 11.25 -21.27
C SER A 574 6.53 10.31 -20.19
N ASN A 575 5.70 9.34 -19.76
CA ASN A 575 6.10 8.35 -18.77
C ASN A 575 7.21 7.45 -19.32
N PRO A 576 8.39 7.42 -18.71
CA PRO A 576 9.52 6.60 -19.16
C PRO A 576 9.30 5.09 -18.88
N MET A 577 8.25 4.70 -18.19
CA MET A 577 7.93 3.30 -17.93
C MET A 577 7.20 2.68 -19.13
N THR A 578 7.90 2.54 -20.24
CA THR A 578 7.37 1.87 -21.44
C THR A 578 7.89 0.45 -21.55
N VAL A 579 7.02 -0.45 -22.02
CA VAL A 579 7.32 -1.86 -22.23
C VAL A 579 6.95 -2.23 -23.66
N GLU A 580 7.94 -2.63 -24.45
CA GLU A 580 7.72 -3.17 -25.78
C GLU A 580 7.38 -4.66 -25.69
N TYR A 581 6.26 -5.07 -26.30
CA TYR A 581 5.89 -6.47 -26.40
C TYR A 581 5.04 -6.74 -27.67
N GLY A 582 5.46 -7.73 -28.45
CA GLY A 582 4.76 -8.08 -29.69
C GLY A 582 4.66 -6.95 -30.72
N GLY A 583 5.61 -6.02 -30.73
CA GLY A 583 5.61 -4.84 -31.61
C GLY A 583 4.67 -3.72 -31.17
N VAL A 584 4.17 -3.79 -29.92
CA VAL A 584 3.31 -2.76 -29.32
C VAL A 584 3.99 -2.18 -28.07
N THR A 585 3.95 -0.86 -27.95
CA THR A 585 4.42 -0.13 -26.77
C THR A 585 3.29 -0.02 -25.74
N TYR A 586 3.55 -0.46 -24.52
CA TYR A 586 2.66 -0.33 -23.38
C TYR A 586 3.24 0.66 -22.37
N TRP A 587 2.42 1.60 -21.92
CA TRP A 587 2.77 2.52 -20.84
C TRP A 587 2.29 1.93 -19.52
N VAL A 588 3.24 1.68 -18.62
CA VAL A 588 3.00 0.99 -17.36
C VAL A 588 3.31 1.95 -16.22
N ALA A 589 2.47 1.98 -15.20
CA ALA A 589 2.71 2.73 -13.97
C ALA A 589 2.94 1.77 -12.79
N GLY A 590 3.53 2.27 -11.70
CA GLY A 590 3.61 1.54 -10.44
C GLY A 590 2.37 1.79 -9.58
N ALA A 591 1.96 0.79 -8.80
CA ALA A 591 0.79 0.87 -7.91
C ALA A 591 1.11 1.34 -6.49
N GLY A 592 2.39 1.49 -6.12
CA GLY A 592 2.81 1.72 -4.74
C GLY A 592 2.69 0.47 -3.85
N HIS A 593 2.66 -0.72 -4.42
CA HIS A 593 2.47 -2.00 -3.75
C HIS A 593 3.79 -2.75 -3.57
N VAL A 594 4.75 -2.13 -2.92
CA VAL A 594 6.14 -2.60 -2.80
C VAL A 594 6.25 -3.81 -1.87
N VAL A 595 6.57 -4.99 -2.42
CA VAL A 595 6.63 -6.26 -1.68
C VAL A 595 7.89 -7.08 -1.99
N GLY A 596 8.16 -8.14 -1.22
CA GLY A 596 9.07 -9.24 -1.56
C GLY A 596 10.50 -9.15 -1.02
N THR A 597 11.01 -7.98 -0.69
CA THR A 597 12.45 -7.71 -0.43
C THR A 597 13.07 -8.43 0.77
N HIS A 598 12.27 -9.01 1.65
CA HIS A 598 12.71 -9.83 2.77
C HIS A 598 11.72 -10.99 2.99
N ARG A 599 11.42 -11.68 1.89
CA ARG A 599 10.35 -12.68 1.82
C ARG A 599 10.38 -13.71 2.93
N MET A 600 9.19 -14.13 3.38
CA MET A 600 9.03 -15.23 4.32
C MET A 600 9.13 -16.61 3.63
N GLY A 601 9.49 -17.60 4.40
CA GLY A 601 9.55 -18.99 3.96
C GLY A 601 9.93 -19.93 5.09
N LYS A 602 9.78 -21.24 4.86
CA LYS A 602 10.17 -22.28 5.83
C LYS A 602 11.67 -22.58 5.81
N ASP A 603 12.30 -22.43 4.65
CA ASP A 603 13.71 -22.74 4.48
C ASP A 603 14.57 -21.49 4.67
N PRO A 604 15.44 -21.45 5.71
CA PRO A 604 16.33 -20.32 5.97
C PRO A 604 17.40 -20.09 4.89
N LYS A 605 17.56 -21.00 3.93
CA LYS A 605 18.46 -20.82 2.79
C LYS A 605 17.83 -20.00 1.67
N THR A 606 16.50 -19.95 1.59
CA THR A 606 15.76 -19.31 0.50
C THR A 606 14.82 -18.20 0.96
N SER A 607 14.83 -17.88 2.25
CA SER A 607 14.00 -16.83 2.85
C SER A 607 14.76 -16.06 3.93
N VAL A 608 14.25 -14.87 4.27
CA VAL A 608 14.83 -14.00 5.30
C VAL A 608 14.14 -14.19 6.65
N VAL A 609 12.84 -14.38 6.61
CA VAL A 609 12.01 -14.52 7.82
C VAL A 609 11.13 -15.78 7.73
N ASP A 610 10.70 -16.26 8.90
CA ASP A 610 9.73 -17.34 9.05
C ASP A 610 8.29 -16.84 8.81
N ASP A 611 7.31 -17.71 9.02
CA ASP A 611 5.88 -17.42 8.87
C ASP A 611 5.31 -16.46 9.94
N TYR A 612 6.07 -16.12 10.97
CA TYR A 612 5.78 -15.05 11.94
C TYR A 612 6.60 -13.77 11.66
N GLN A 613 7.21 -13.66 10.49
CA GLN A 613 8.09 -12.54 10.13
C GLN A 613 9.30 -12.39 11.06
N ARG A 614 9.70 -13.44 11.77
CA ARG A 614 10.89 -13.50 12.60
C ARG A 614 12.10 -13.85 11.73
N SER A 615 13.21 -13.15 11.91
CA SER A 615 14.45 -13.44 11.21
C SER A 615 14.97 -14.85 11.50
N HIS A 616 15.36 -15.58 10.45
CA HIS A 616 16.01 -16.87 10.61
C HIS A 616 17.42 -16.77 11.23
N ASP A 617 18.08 -15.61 11.08
CA ASP A 617 19.46 -15.41 11.53
C ASP A 617 19.55 -14.77 12.91
N LEU A 618 18.58 -13.92 13.28
CA LEU A 618 18.60 -13.09 14.49
C LEU A 618 17.28 -13.28 15.24
N PRO A 619 17.21 -14.21 16.21
CA PRO A 619 15.95 -14.63 16.81
C PRO A 619 15.18 -13.56 17.61
N ASN A 620 15.82 -12.47 17.99
CA ASN A 620 15.18 -11.32 18.63
C ASN A 620 14.82 -10.18 17.65
N LEU A 621 14.88 -10.45 16.32
CA LEU A 621 14.54 -9.53 15.25
C LEU A 621 13.31 -10.02 14.47
N TYR A 622 12.31 -9.15 14.31
CA TYR A 622 11.18 -9.33 13.42
C TYR A 622 11.27 -8.29 12.30
N ILE A 623 10.94 -8.69 11.06
CA ILE A 623 10.99 -7.79 9.89
C ILE A 623 9.62 -7.85 9.24
N VAL A 624 8.78 -6.88 9.59
CA VAL A 624 7.35 -6.85 9.23
C VAL A 624 7.09 -5.96 8.01
N GLY A 625 5.90 -6.06 7.49
CA GLY A 625 5.42 -5.28 6.34
C GLY A 625 5.38 -6.09 5.06
N CYS A 626 5.02 -5.42 3.97
CA CYS A 626 4.81 -6.04 2.66
C CYS A 626 6.06 -6.75 2.11
N GLY A 627 7.26 -6.29 2.48
CA GLY A 627 8.51 -6.92 2.03
C GLY A 627 8.67 -8.39 2.43
N SER A 628 7.90 -8.87 3.41
CA SER A 628 7.87 -10.28 3.80
C SER A 628 6.99 -11.17 2.91
N MET A 629 6.13 -10.60 2.07
CA MET A 629 5.22 -11.35 1.20
C MET A 629 6.00 -12.08 0.10
N PRO A 630 5.85 -13.42 -0.03
CA PRO A 630 6.58 -14.20 -1.06
C PRO A 630 6.07 -13.98 -2.48
N THR A 631 4.77 -13.67 -2.62
CA THR A 631 4.07 -13.35 -3.86
C THR A 631 3.08 -12.23 -3.59
N LEU A 632 2.66 -11.55 -4.65
CA LEU A 632 1.79 -10.38 -4.53
C LEU A 632 0.29 -10.71 -4.78
N GLY A 633 -0.03 -11.64 -5.69
CA GLY A 633 -1.40 -11.89 -6.14
C GLY A 633 -2.00 -10.66 -6.83
N THR A 634 -3.30 -10.44 -6.67
CA THR A 634 -4.05 -9.32 -7.29
C THR A 634 -4.70 -8.40 -6.26
N SER A 635 -4.35 -8.55 -5.00
CA SER A 635 -4.95 -7.75 -3.91
C SER A 635 -4.00 -6.66 -3.46
N ASN A 636 -4.54 -5.45 -3.25
CA ASN A 636 -3.78 -4.39 -2.62
C ASN A 636 -3.21 -4.90 -1.28
N PRO A 637 -1.90 -4.80 -1.02
CA PRO A 637 -1.23 -5.58 0.02
C PRO A 637 -1.51 -5.11 1.46
N THR A 638 -2.08 -3.91 1.65
CA THR A 638 -2.18 -3.27 2.97
C THR A 638 -3.01 -4.09 3.97
N LEU A 639 -4.14 -4.68 3.55
CA LEU A 639 -4.94 -5.52 4.45
C LEU A 639 -4.19 -6.80 4.85
N THR A 640 -3.53 -7.46 3.90
CA THR A 640 -2.70 -8.65 4.16
C THR A 640 -1.54 -8.34 5.09
N MET A 641 -0.86 -7.23 4.84
CA MET A 641 0.21 -6.74 5.70
C MET A 641 -0.29 -6.47 7.13
N THR A 642 -1.47 -5.91 7.29
CA THR A 642 -2.09 -5.64 8.60
C THR A 642 -2.40 -6.96 9.33
N ALA A 643 -2.95 -7.94 8.63
CA ALA A 643 -3.21 -9.27 9.18
C ALA A 643 -1.91 -9.98 9.63
N LEU A 644 -0.85 -9.90 8.83
CA LEU A 644 0.47 -10.43 9.18
C LEU A 644 1.06 -9.71 10.41
N ALA A 645 0.93 -8.38 10.49
CA ALA A 645 1.42 -7.58 11.61
C ALA A 645 0.69 -7.93 12.92
N LEU A 646 -0.63 -8.20 12.88
CA LEU A 646 -1.40 -8.71 14.03
C LEU A 646 -0.86 -10.07 14.48
N ARG A 647 -0.62 -10.99 13.54
CA ARG A 647 -0.10 -12.32 13.84
C ARG A 647 1.29 -12.26 14.47
N THR A 648 2.14 -11.38 13.96
CA THR A 648 3.47 -11.12 14.53
C THR A 648 3.39 -10.47 15.90
N GLY A 649 2.49 -9.51 16.09
CA GLY A 649 2.25 -8.87 17.39
C GLY A 649 1.81 -9.86 18.46
N ASP A 650 0.91 -10.79 18.14
CA ASP A 650 0.50 -11.87 19.05
C ASP A 650 1.68 -12.78 19.44
N LYS A 651 2.57 -13.08 18.50
CA LYS A 651 3.77 -13.88 18.75
C LYS A 651 4.75 -13.16 19.69
N ILE A 652 5.04 -11.88 19.40
CA ILE A 652 5.90 -11.04 20.22
C ILE A 652 5.33 -10.89 21.63
N ALA A 653 4.03 -10.63 21.76
CA ALA A 653 3.38 -10.51 23.05
C ALA A 653 3.51 -11.80 23.89
N LYS A 654 3.29 -12.98 23.28
CA LYS A 654 3.49 -14.27 23.94
C LYS A 654 4.92 -14.42 24.46
N GLU A 655 5.92 -14.02 23.68
CA GLU A 655 7.34 -14.13 24.07
C GLU A 655 7.74 -13.12 25.16
N LEU A 656 7.22 -11.89 25.11
CA LEU A 656 7.51 -10.88 26.11
C LEU A 656 6.86 -11.15 27.47
N PHE A 657 5.73 -11.86 27.48
CA PHE A 657 4.94 -12.13 28.70
C PHE A 657 5.05 -13.58 29.19
N ALA A 658 5.77 -14.44 28.46
CA ALA A 658 6.13 -15.78 28.94
C ALA A 658 7.19 -15.69 30.06
#